data_d299af0c583a8d9e16546911117f9765
#
_entry.id   d299af0c583a8d9e16546911117f9765
#
_cell.length_a   1.000
_cell.length_b   1.000
_cell.length_c   1.000
_cell.angle_alpha   90.00
_cell.angle_beta   90.00
_cell.angle_gamma   90.00
#
_symmetry.space_group_name_H-M   'P 1'
#
loop_
_entity.id
_entity.type
_entity.pdbx_description
1 polymer ?
#
loop_
_entity_poly.entity_id
_entity_poly.type
_entity_poly.pdbx_seq_one_letter_code
_entity_poly.pdbx_strand_id
1 'polypeptide(L)'
;MLPNLRLSLRTLAHSPGFALVAILTLAVGIGSTTAIFSVLQALVISPYSYPKSEQLVQVWSGNGWPLSPADSVDLRKESTSYSAFGVYNPITVNVGQENAQSVMGVGATAGVLRAFGVQPMLGRSIEPADEVPGAAPVVVLSYPLWQQFFAGAPNALGRKMFINGLETEVVGVMPASFEFVCPWMRTADCMLWMPRTFDQEEIKHRDNHYLLGLARLKDGISPGMADAEVKTIGKRLTKLYPDSNTGKEFLVRTLHDEMTRDTAKQVWLLFGAVALVLLVACGNVASMLLARSAKRQGEFGVRVALGASRFDLLKMALAESVVLAIAGAILGAAFAWGGVELLRAIAPVTAARKAAIALNPGALGFGFLATALTALLAGLPPALAAMRTSLASVMRSDARGSVGSRSRHLMLRNLIIAQVAVAFILANGAVLFSQAYLKLIDENKGVAADNVIEAQINLHGPKYEKPEPQDRFWYALVDRVKALPGAMHVAITSKLPLEGGNNTNALVNDEKYDPTQRRLQVERSSVTGEYFATMGLRLLKGRNLQTEDRTGDIRGVVVNQRMVEKAWPNKDPIGEIMRGNNPGKPWYVARVVGVVENVKQWGAEAEVQPEMYTTPEGHWGDGLYLTIRTPVPLAQMVPLLKRELAAIDPELALRDVRTMHQVVDSATQGQRAVAGIVNFFMAVALGLVAVGLYGTLSYHVMQRTREIGVRVAIGALKGDIIRLVFAQGSTWVALGLALGLAGSIALSFALKSVVYHMDGLTAPPLILAGVAVGVAAIIACWLPARRAALLDPVEALRAD
;
A
#
# COMPACT_ATOMS: atom_id res chain seq x y z
N MET A 1 -41.83 4.28 19.15
CA MET A 1 -40.38 4.63 19.20
C MET A 1 -40.11 6.10 19.45
N LEU A 2 -40.77 7.03 18.76
CA LEU A 2 -40.59 8.51 18.97
C LEU A 2 -40.62 9.01 20.41
N PRO A 3 -41.59 8.59 21.28
CA PRO A 3 -41.60 9.00 22.71
C PRO A 3 -40.37 8.52 23.46
N ASN A 4 -39.87 7.32 23.18
CA ASN A 4 -38.68 6.76 23.81
C ASN A 4 -37.40 7.52 23.41
N LEU A 5 -37.29 7.98 22.15
CA LEU A 5 -36.17 8.79 21.68
C LEU A 5 -36.13 10.15 22.37
N ARG A 6 -37.29 10.84 22.52
CA ARG A 6 -37.37 12.11 23.26
C ARG A 6 -36.98 11.95 24.74
N LEU A 7 -37.43 10.85 25.37
CA LEU A 7 -37.05 10.55 26.74
C LEU A 7 -35.52 10.30 26.83
N SER A 8 -34.97 9.51 25.92
CA SER A 8 -33.52 9.24 25.88
C SER A 8 -32.70 10.51 25.72
N LEU A 9 -33.10 11.43 24.82
CA LEU A 9 -32.45 12.74 24.65
C LEU A 9 -32.45 13.56 25.95
N ARG A 10 -33.60 13.68 26.61
CA ARG A 10 -33.67 14.38 27.92
C ARG A 10 -32.78 13.72 28.97
N THR A 11 -32.81 12.42 29.07
CA THR A 11 -32.01 11.67 30.04
C THR A 11 -30.50 11.81 29.80
N LEU A 12 -30.06 11.84 28.52
CA LEU A 12 -28.69 12.08 28.17
C LEU A 12 -28.24 13.53 28.42
N ALA A 13 -29.12 14.51 28.23
CA ALA A 13 -28.84 15.89 28.52
C ALA A 13 -28.58 16.16 30.02
N HIS A 14 -29.18 15.37 30.91
CA HIS A 14 -28.93 15.45 32.38
C HIS A 14 -27.60 14.78 32.79
N SER A 15 -26.88 14.12 31.87
CA SER A 15 -25.58 13.47 32.15
C SER A 15 -24.57 13.78 31.01
N PRO A 16 -24.16 15.06 30.89
CA PRO A 16 -23.40 15.53 29.72
C PRO A 16 -22.00 14.86 29.62
N GLY A 17 -21.31 14.62 30.73
CA GLY A 17 -20.01 13.93 30.73
C GLY A 17 -20.08 12.50 30.21
N PHE A 18 -21.10 11.74 30.60
CA PHE A 18 -21.33 10.40 30.05
C PHE A 18 -21.63 10.44 28.55
N ALA A 19 -22.58 11.31 28.16
CA ALA A 19 -22.98 11.44 26.77
C ALA A 19 -21.79 11.82 25.88
N LEU A 20 -20.98 12.79 26.31
CA LEU A 20 -19.80 13.25 25.57
C LEU A 20 -18.79 12.10 25.36
N VAL A 21 -18.43 11.38 26.42
CA VAL A 21 -17.47 10.27 26.31
C VAL A 21 -18.00 9.16 25.42
N ALA A 22 -19.28 8.79 25.55
CA ALA A 22 -19.90 7.79 24.70
C ALA A 22 -19.94 8.21 23.22
N ILE A 23 -20.36 9.46 22.95
CA ILE A 23 -20.43 10.01 21.60
C ILE A 23 -19.04 10.09 20.97
N LEU A 24 -18.02 10.61 21.67
CA LEU A 24 -16.64 10.66 21.17
C LEU A 24 -16.07 9.27 20.89
N THR A 25 -16.32 8.31 21.80
CA THR A 25 -15.91 6.92 21.61
C THR A 25 -16.50 6.32 20.33
N LEU A 26 -17.79 6.52 20.08
CA LEU A 26 -18.46 6.04 18.87
C LEU A 26 -18.04 6.82 17.64
N ALA A 27 -17.83 8.13 17.75
CA ALA A 27 -17.38 8.98 16.65
C ALA A 27 -16.02 8.52 16.11
N VAL A 28 -15.08 8.25 17.01
CA VAL A 28 -13.76 7.73 16.61
C VAL A 28 -13.91 6.34 15.96
N GLY A 29 -14.68 5.44 16.55
CA GLY A 29 -14.89 4.09 16.00
C GLY A 29 -15.55 4.11 14.62
N ILE A 30 -16.71 4.77 14.48
CA ILE A 30 -17.48 4.84 13.23
C ILE A 30 -16.71 5.64 12.17
N GLY A 31 -16.12 6.79 12.56
CA GLY A 31 -15.40 7.67 11.65
C GLY A 31 -14.16 7.00 11.06
N SER A 32 -13.34 6.39 11.90
CA SER A 32 -12.13 5.68 11.44
C SER A 32 -12.48 4.51 10.51
N THR A 33 -13.51 3.73 10.87
CA THR A 33 -13.93 2.58 10.06
C THR A 33 -14.48 3.04 8.71
N THR A 34 -15.22 4.15 8.66
CA THR A 34 -15.74 4.74 7.42
C THR A 34 -14.61 5.30 6.56
N ALA A 35 -13.60 5.96 7.16
CA ALA A 35 -12.45 6.48 6.43
C ALA A 35 -11.63 5.36 5.77
N ILE A 36 -11.31 4.30 6.51
CA ILE A 36 -10.58 3.15 5.94
C ILE A 36 -11.43 2.38 4.92
N PHE A 37 -12.75 2.31 5.12
CA PHE A 37 -13.64 1.73 4.11
C PHE A 37 -13.62 2.53 2.81
N SER A 38 -13.51 3.86 2.86
CA SER A 38 -13.36 4.69 1.67
C SER A 38 -12.10 4.32 0.87
N VAL A 39 -10.99 4.04 1.56
CA VAL A 39 -9.74 3.54 0.95
C VAL A 39 -9.94 2.14 0.37
N LEU A 40 -10.56 1.24 1.13
CA LEU A 40 -10.87 -0.12 0.69
C LEU A 40 -11.73 -0.12 -0.57
N GLN A 41 -12.75 0.74 -0.60
CA GLN A 41 -13.64 0.87 -1.76
C GLN A 41 -12.89 1.43 -2.97
N ALA A 42 -12.12 2.50 -2.80
CA ALA A 42 -11.40 3.16 -3.88
C ALA A 42 -10.23 2.35 -4.45
N LEU A 43 -9.54 1.56 -3.62
CA LEU A 43 -8.32 0.87 -4.04
C LEU A 43 -8.53 -0.63 -4.29
N VAL A 44 -9.58 -1.23 -3.72
CA VAL A 44 -9.75 -2.69 -3.76
C VAL A 44 -11.12 -3.11 -4.29
N ILE A 45 -12.24 -2.58 -3.77
CA ILE A 45 -13.57 -3.08 -4.15
C ILE A 45 -13.98 -2.59 -5.53
N SER A 46 -13.83 -1.29 -5.80
CA SER A 46 -14.25 -0.64 -7.04
C SER A 46 -13.17 0.32 -7.52
N PRO A 47 -12.00 -0.20 -7.88
CA PRO A 47 -10.84 0.66 -8.16
C PRO A 47 -10.99 1.45 -9.46
N TYR A 48 -11.88 1.06 -10.38
CA TYR A 48 -11.98 1.66 -11.72
C TYR A 48 -13.42 1.89 -12.15
N SER A 49 -13.64 3.02 -12.84
CA SER A 49 -14.94 3.41 -13.39
C SER A 49 -15.06 3.11 -14.90
N TYR A 50 -14.43 2.02 -15.37
CA TYR A 50 -14.56 1.64 -16.79
C TYR A 50 -15.89 0.91 -17.06
N PRO A 51 -16.48 1.09 -18.26
CA PRO A 51 -17.63 0.28 -18.67
C PRO A 51 -17.26 -1.21 -18.64
N LYS A 52 -18.08 -2.03 -17.95
CA LYS A 52 -17.87 -3.49 -17.82
C LYS A 52 -16.41 -3.83 -17.42
N SER A 53 -15.93 -3.23 -16.34
CA SER A 53 -14.54 -3.38 -15.89
C SER A 53 -14.14 -4.83 -15.60
N GLU A 54 -15.10 -5.69 -15.28
CA GLU A 54 -14.94 -7.12 -15.09
C GLU A 54 -14.51 -7.88 -16.35
N GLN A 55 -14.72 -7.29 -17.54
CA GLN A 55 -14.29 -7.85 -18.82
C GLN A 55 -12.83 -7.46 -19.18
N LEU A 56 -12.23 -6.53 -18.42
CA LEU A 56 -10.87 -6.12 -18.68
C LEU A 56 -9.89 -7.12 -18.08
N VAL A 57 -9.00 -7.63 -18.94
CA VAL A 57 -7.99 -8.61 -18.54
C VAL A 57 -6.61 -8.22 -19.04
N GLN A 58 -5.61 -8.62 -18.28
CA GLN A 58 -4.21 -8.57 -18.71
C GLN A 58 -3.72 -9.95 -19.13
N VAL A 59 -2.93 -9.97 -20.19
CA VAL A 59 -2.33 -11.17 -20.76
C VAL A 59 -0.82 -11.12 -20.52
N TRP A 60 -0.29 -12.20 -19.95
CA TRP A 60 1.10 -12.33 -19.54
C TRP A 60 1.77 -13.54 -20.20
N SER A 61 3.09 -13.43 -20.41
CA SER A 61 3.94 -14.55 -20.81
C SER A 61 4.64 -15.11 -19.57
N GLY A 62 4.03 -16.10 -18.91
CA GLY A 62 4.51 -16.60 -17.63
C GLY A 62 4.05 -15.79 -16.43
N ASN A 63 4.48 -16.16 -15.25
CA ASN A 63 3.99 -15.58 -13.99
C ASN A 63 4.55 -14.17 -13.74
N GLY A 64 3.91 -13.17 -14.38
CA GLY A 64 4.28 -11.76 -14.26
C GLY A 64 5.31 -11.29 -15.29
N TRP A 65 5.59 -12.08 -16.32
CA TRP A 65 6.45 -11.69 -17.45
C TRP A 65 5.65 -11.01 -18.55
N PRO A 66 6.14 -9.89 -19.10
CA PRO A 66 5.53 -9.24 -20.24
C PRO A 66 5.51 -10.14 -21.48
N LEU A 67 4.78 -9.72 -22.50
CA LEU A 67 4.77 -10.36 -23.80
C LEU A 67 5.96 -9.89 -24.64
N SER A 68 6.45 -10.77 -25.52
CA SER A 68 7.32 -10.35 -26.63
C SER A 68 6.48 -9.79 -27.80
N PRO A 69 7.04 -8.97 -28.70
CA PRO A 69 6.37 -8.57 -29.92
C PRO A 69 5.82 -9.73 -30.73
N ALA A 70 6.64 -10.74 -30.98
CA ALA A 70 6.25 -11.93 -31.73
C ALA A 70 5.11 -12.71 -31.08
N ASP A 71 5.16 -12.98 -29.77
CA ASP A 71 4.09 -13.67 -29.06
C ASP A 71 2.80 -12.85 -29.04
N SER A 72 2.90 -11.52 -28.97
CA SER A 72 1.74 -10.62 -28.98
C SER A 72 1.00 -10.63 -30.32
N VAL A 73 1.73 -10.73 -31.43
CA VAL A 73 1.16 -10.86 -32.77
C VAL A 73 0.42 -12.19 -32.91
N ASP A 74 1.03 -13.30 -32.48
CA ASP A 74 0.40 -14.60 -32.54
C ASP A 74 -0.84 -14.68 -31.66
N LEU A 75 -0.78 -14.19 -30.41
CA LEU A 75 -1.92 -14.12 -29.52
C LEU A 75 -3.07 -13.29 -30.11
N ARG A 76 -2.77 -12.11 -30.68
CA ARG A 76 -3.78 -11.27 -31.34
C ARG A 76 -4.47 -11.98 -32.50
N LYS A 77 -3.72 -12.75 -33.30
CA LYS A 77 -4.22 -13.47 -34.46
C LYS A 77 -5.08 -14.66 -34.09
N GLU A 78 -4.75 -15.36 -33.03
CA GLU A 78 -5.30 -16.67 -32.71
C GLU A 78 -6.37 -16.66 -31.64
N SER A 79 -6.37 -15.65 -30.75
CA SER A 79 -7.36 -15.58 -29.68
C SER A 79 -8.73 -15.20 -30.19
N THR A 80 -9.74 -15.96 -29.80
CA THR A 80 -11.14 -15.77 -30.14
C THR A 80 -11.97 -15.14 -29.00
N SER A 81 -11.47 -15.19 -27.78
CA SER A 81 -12.17 -14.74 -26.55
C SER A 81 -12.28 -13.22 -26.42
N TYR A 82 -11.52 -12.44 -27.21
CA TYR A 82 -11.43 -11.00 -27.04
C TYR A 82 -12.24 -10.24 -28.05
N SER A 83 -12.92 -9.16 -27.61
CA SER A 83 -13.54 -8.12 -28.45
C SER A 83 -12.55 -7.04 -28.85
N ALA A 84 -11.53 -6.80 -28.01
CA ALA A 84 -10.37 -5.97 -28.27
C ALA A 84 -9.14 -6.57 -27.59
N PHE A 85 -8.00 -6.60 -28.28
CA PHE A 85 -6.70 -7.00 -27.75
C PHE A 85 -5.65 -6.03 -28.25
N GLY A 86 -4.82 -5.54 -27.35
CA GLY A 86 -3.69 -4.70 -27.67
C GLY A 86 -2.53 -4.89 -26.71
N VAL A 87 -1.38 -4.40 -27.13
CA VAL A 87 -0.19 -4.40 -26.30
C VAL A 87 0.36 -2.99 -26.17
N TYR A 88 1.04 -2.72 -25.08
CA TYR A 88 1.58 -1.40 -24.77
C TYR A 88 2.82 -1.50 -23.89
N ASN A 89 3.60 -0.44 -23.89
CA ASN A 89 4.68 -0.23 -22.96
C ASN A 89 4.71 1.24 -22.50
N PRO A 90 5.06 1.51 -21.24
CA PRO A 90 5.37 2.86 -20.80
C PRO A 90 6.52 3.44 -21.61
N ILE A 91 6.39 4.70 -21.97
CA ILE A 91 7.43 5.49 -22.65
C ILE A 91 7.60 6.81 -21.92
N THR A 92 8.78 7.35 -21.98
CA THR A 92 9.04 8.73 -21.59
C THR A 92 9.39 9.54 -22.82
N VAL A 93 8.74 10.67 -23.01
CA VAL A 93 8.94 11.51 -24.19
C VAL A 93 9.22 12.94 -23.80
N ASN A 94 9.98 13.64 -24.61
CA ASN A 94 10.22 15.06 -24.49
C ASN A 94 9.21 15.82 -25.36
N VAL A 95 8.45 16.74 -24.76
CA VAL A 95 7.40 17.52 -25.41
C VAL A 95 7.84 18.98 -25.50
N GLY A 96 7.85 19.55 -26.70
CA GLY A 96 8.32 20.89 -26.99
C GLY A 96 9.65 20.92 -27.75
N GLN A 97 10.00 22.08 -28.35
CA GLN A 97 11.28 22.29 -29.07
C GLN A 97 12.30 22.99 -28.18
N GLU A 98 11.89 24.13 -27.58
CA GLU A 98 12.71 24.87 -26.62
C GLU A 98 12.14 24.68 -25.22
N ASN A 99 12.99 24.47 -24.23
CA ASN A 99 12.57 24.12 -22.86
C ASN A 99 11.63 22.90 -22.81
N ALA A 100 11.98 21.87 -23.54
CA ALA A 100 11.20 20.63 -23.57
C ALA A 100 10.87 20.11 -22.17
N GLN A 101 9.70 19.52 -22.03
CA GLN A 101 9.25 18.88 -20.80
C GLN A 101 9.22 17.36 -21.01
N SER A 102 9.83 16.64 -20.10
CA SER A 102 9.76 15.18 -20.11
C SER A 102 8.47 14.72 -19.43
N VAL A 103 7.64 13.96 -20.14
CA VAL A 103 6.37 13.44 -19.66
C VAL A 103 6.29 11.93 -19.86
N MET A 104 5.53 11.26 -18.97
CA MET A 104 5.19 9.86 -19.14
C MET A 104 4.06 9.69 -20.13
N GLY A 105 4.25 8.77 -21.05
CA GLY A 105 3.23 8.33 -21.98
C GLY A 105 3.22 6.82 -22.12
N VAL A 106 2.48 6.36 -23.11
CA VAL A 106 2.36 4.95 -23.45
C VAL A 106 2.44 4.79 -24.97
N GLY A 107 3.37 3.94 -25.41
CA GLY A 107 3.34 3.39 -26.76
C GLY A 107 2.31 2.25 -26.78
N ALA A 108 1.22 2.42 -27.55
CA ALA A 108 0.07 1.50 -27.50
C ALA A 108 -0.38 1.12 -28.91
N THR A 109 -0.75 -0.14 -29.09
CA THR A 109 -1.52 -0.55 -30.27
C THR A 109 -2.99 -0.13 -30.14
N ALA A 110 -3.71 0.01 -31.26
CA ALA A 110 -5.10 0.49 -31.34
C ALA A 110 -6.06 -0.28 -30.44
N GLY A 111 -5.78 -1.56 -30.19
CA GLY A 111 -6.58 -2.40 -29.33
C GLY A 111 -6.59 -1.98 -27.85
N VAL A 112 -5.58 -1.26 -27.39
CA VAL A 112 -5.44 -0.90 -25.97
C VAL A 112 -6.51 0.09 -25.53
N LEU A 113 -6.62 1.24 -26.18
CA LEU A 113 -7.65 2.24 -25.82
C LEU A 113 -9.06 1.72 -26.08
N ARG A 114 -9.26 0.92 -27.14
CA ARG A 114 -10.53 0.23 -27.39
C ARG A 114 -10.89 -0.74 -26.27
N ALA A 115 -9.91 -1.43 -25.69
CA ALA A 115 -10.18 -2.34 -24.57
C ALA A 115 -10.75 -1.62 -23.35
N PHE A 116 -10.33 -0.40 -23.03
CA PHE A 116 -10.92 0.39 -21.95
C PHE A 116 -12.37 0.78 -22.20
N GLY A 117 -12.82 0.82 -23.46
CA GLY A 117 -14.21 1.17 -23.82
C GLY A 117 -14.58 2.63 -23.57
N VAL A 118 -13.57 3.49 -23.40
CA VAL A 118 -13.74 4.95 -23.21
C VAL A 118 -13.39 5.64 -24.50
N GLN A 119 -14.31 6.46 -25.02
CA GLN A 119 -14.07 7.24 -26.23
C GLN A 119 -13.36 8.55 -25.92
N PRO A 120 -12.49 9.04 -26.79
CA PRO A 120 -11.97 10.40 -26.70
C PRO A 120 -13.11 11.43 -26.66
N MET A 121 -12.94 12.48 -25.85
CA MET A 121 -13.88 13.59 -25.80
C MET A 121 -13.79 14.50 -27.04
N LEU A 122 -12.62 14.53 -27.66
CA LEU A 122 -12.35 15.23 -28.91
C LEU A 122 -11.60 14.30 -29.85
N GLY A 123 -11.94 14.30 -31.13
CA GLY A 123 -11.25 13.55 -32.16
C GLY A 123 -11.45 12.04 -32.11
N ARG A 124 -10.39 11.29 -32.37
CA ARG A 124 -10.39 9.82 -32.45
C ARG A 124 -9.29 9.19 -31.60
N SER A 125 -9.43 7.90 -31.37
CA SER A 125 -8.38 7.07 -30.76
C SER A 125 -7.31 6.69 -31.80
N ILE A 126 -6.26 5.98 -31.34
CA ILE A 126 -5.30 5.32 -32.20
C ILE A 126 -6.03 4.25 -33.02
N GLU A 127 -5.75 4.22 -34.33
CA GLU A 127 -6.32 3.27 -35.28
C GLU A 127 -5.25 2.31 -35.83
N PRO A 128 -5.63 1.14 -36.38
CA PRO A 128 -4.65 0.21 -36.97
C PRO A 128 -3.82 0.81 -38.09
N ALA A 129 -4.33 1.84 -38.80
CA ALA A 129 -3.59 2.53 -39.84
C ALA A 129 -2.42 3.37 -39.27
N ASP A 130 -2.52 3.82 -38.03
CA ASP A 130 -1.47 4.57 -37.34
C ASP A 130 -0.31 3.65 -36.85
N GLU A 131 -0.53 2.30 -36.79
CA GLU A 131 0.47 1.32 -36.37
C GLU A 131 1.39 0.85 -37.49
N VAL A 132 1.15 1.30 -38.72
CA VAL A 132 1.93 0.88 -39.88
C VAL A 132 3.27 1.61 -39.90
N PRO A 133 4.40 0.90 -40.05
CA PRO A 133 5.70 1.54 -40.21
C PRO A 133 5.68 2.62 -41.32
N GLY A 134 6.12 3.84 -40.98
CA GLY A 134 6.09 4.98 -41.90
C GLY A 134 4.78 5.78 -41.92
N ALA A 135 3.79 5.44 -41.12
CA ALA A 135 2.60 6.26 -40.90
C ALA A 135 2.98 7.62 -40.30
N ALA A 136 2.17 8.66 -40.58
CA ALA A 136 2.37 9.98 -39.99
C ALA A 136 2.32 9.90 -38.46
N PRO A 137 3.24 10.56 -37.73
CA PRO A 137 3.23 10.56 -36.28
C PRO A 137 1.96 11.22 -35.74
N VAL A 138 1.22 10.46 -34.89
CA VAL A 138 0.01 10.96 -34.24
C VAL A 138 0.05 10.73 -32.75
N VAL A 139 -0.71 11.53 -32.00
CA VAL A 139 -0.80 11.42 -30.54
C VAL A 139 -2.22 11.66 -30.05
N VAL A 140 -2.62 10.89 -29.04
CA VAL A 140 -3.83 11.12 -28.22
C VAL A 140 -3.36 11.72 -26.89
N LEU A 141 -3.96 12.83 -26.48
CA LEU A 141 -3.56 13.56 -25.27
C LEU A 141 -4.47 13.18 -24.09
N SER A 142 -3.90 13.22 -22.89
CA SER A 142 -4.70 13.25 -21.67
C SER A 142 -5.34 14.63 -21.50
N TYR A 143 -6.41 14.70 -20.68
CA TYR A 143 -7.06 15.97 -20.37
C TYR A 143 -6.08 16.99 -19.73
N PRO A 144 -5.23 16.62 -18.75
CA PRO A 144 -4.26 17.56 -18.19
C PRO A 144 -3.25 18.10 -19.20
N LEU A 145 -2.72 17.23 -20.07
CA LEU A 145 -1.74 17.67 -21.07
C LEU A 145 -2.36 18.61 -22.12
N TRP A 146 -3.60 18.33 -22.53
CA TRP A 146 -4.37 19.20 -23.40
C TRP A 146 -4.64 20.58 -22.78
N GLN A 147 -4.98 20.62 -21.50
CA GLN A 147 -5.12 21.89 -20.78
C GLN A 147 -3.81 22.67 -20.70
N GLN A 148 -2.71 21.98 -20.45
CA GLN A 148 -1.39 22.58 -20.27
C GLN A 148 -0.85 23.17 -21.58
N PHE A 149 -0.93 22.46 -22.70
CA PHE A 149 -0.31 22.89 -23.97
C PHE A 149 -1.26 23.64 -24.89
N PHE A 150 -2.55 23.44 -24.78
CA PHE A 150 -3.57 24.03 -25.65
C PHE A 150 -4.62 24.85 -24.88
N ALA A 151 -4.45 25.08 -23.59
CA ALA A 151 -5.39 25.82 -22.73
C ALA A 151 -6.84 25.33 -22.85
N GLY A 152 -7.04 24.05 -23.15
CA GLY A 152 -8.38 23.47 -23.33
C GLY A 152 -9.06 23.88 -24.65
N ALA A 153 -8.32 24.40 -25.63
CA ALA A 153 -8.90 24.87 -26.89
C ALA A 153 -9.39 23.68 -27.77
N PRO A 154 -10.66 23.67 -28.24
CA PRO A 154 -11.19 22.58 -29.07
C PRO A 154 -10.44 22.41 -30.41
N ASN A 155 -9.81 23.45 -30.91
CA ASN A 155 -9.02 23.44 -32.14
C ASN A 155 -7.61 22.83 -31.96
N ALA A 156 -7.37 22.09 -30.90
CA ALA A 156 -6.15 21.30 -30.71
C ALA A 156 -6.04 20.16 -31.71
N LEU A 157 -7.18 19.63 -32.22
CA LEU A 157 -7.20 18.57 -33.21
C LEU A 157 -6.58 19.06 -34.55
N GLY A 158 -5.76 18.20 -35.15
CA GLY A 158 -5.03 18.49 -36.37
C GLY A 158 -3.83 19.44 -36.19
N ARG A 159 -3.65 20.00 -34.96
CA ARG A 159 -2.43 20.77 -34.67
C ARG A 159 -1.27 19.82 -34.44
N LYS A 160 -0.10 20.31 -34.82
CA LYS A 160 1.16 19.61 -34.59
C LYS A 160 1.82 20.09 -33.31
N MET A 161 2.39 19.17 -32.58
CA MET A 161 3.26 19.42 -31.44
C MET A 161 4.57 18.65 -31.63
N PHE A 162 5.64 19.13 -31.03
CA PHE A 162 6.93 18.44 -31.10
C PHE A 162 6.99 17.41 -29.98
N ILE A 163 7.18 16.15 -30.35
CA ILE A 163 7.40 15.04 -29.41
C ILE A 163 8.69 14.34 -29.87
N ASN A 164 9.69 14.30 -28.99
CA ASN A 164 11.01 13.75 -29.29
C ASN A 164 11.64 14.35 -30.59
N GLY A 165 11.45 15.65 -30.81
CA GLY A 165 11.96 16.37 -32.02
C GLY A 165 11.15 16.13 -33.28
N LEU A 166 10.09 15.32 -33.25
CA LEU A 166 9.22 15.03 -34.40
C LEU A 166 7.91 15.81 -34.33
N GLU A 167 7.51 16.42 -35.43
CA GLU A 167 6.17 16.99 -35.59
C GLU A 167 5.12 15.89 -35.53
N THR A 168 4.29 15.91 -34.47
CA THR A 168 3.28 14.90 -34.22
C THR A 168 1.90 15.52 -34.18
N GLU A 169 0.96 14.97 -34.92
CA GLU A 169 -0.41 15.50 -35.03
C GLU A 169 -1.26 15.04 -33.84
N VAL A 170 -1.98 15.96 -33.21
CA VAL A 170 -2.98 15.66 -32.18
C VAL A 170 -4.25 15.16 -32.84
N VAL A 171 -4.54 13.86 -32.69
CA VAL A 171 -5.73 13.22 -33.29
C VAL A 171 -6.86 13.02 -32.30
N GLY A 172 -6.60 13.11 -31.00
CA GLY A 172 -7.63 12.93 -29.99
C GLY A 172 -7.24 13.44 -28.61
N VAL A 173 -8.26 13.65 -27.77
CA VAL A 173 -8.10 14.03 -26.35
C VAL A 173 -9.00 13.13 -25.50
N MET A 174 -8.45 12.48 -24.51
CA MET A 174 -9.21 11.64 -23.58
C MET A 174 -9.97 12.52 -22.55
N PRO A 175 -11.13 12.06 -22.08
CA PRO A 175 -11.90 12.81 -21.08
C PRO A 175 -11.19 12.88 -19.74
N ALA A 176 -11.49 13.91 -18.92
CA ALA A 176 -10.92 14.12 -17.59
C ALA A 176 -11.15 12.96 -16.63
N SER A 177 -12.22 12.17 -16.83
CA SER A 177 -12.54 10.99 -16.03
C SER A 177 -11.75 9.74 -16.43
N PHE A 178 -10.99 9.78 -17.53
CA PHE A 178 -10.22 8.63 -17.98
C PHE A 178 -8.88 8.55 -17.22
N GLU A 179 -8.72 7.50 -16.49
CA GLU A 179 -7.45 7.11 -15.86
C GLU A 179 -6.84 5.95 -16.65
N PHE A 180 -5.61 6.08 -17.10
CA PHE A 180 -4.91 4.97 -17.73
C PHE A 180 -4.18 4.15 -16.65
N VAL A 181 -4.56 2.89 -16.53
CA VAL A 181 -4.04 2.01 -15.50
C VAL A 181 -2.99 1.07 -16.08
N CYS A 182 -1.79 1.13 -15.49
CA CYS A 182 -0.65 0.31 -15.90
C CYS A 182 0.06 -0.23 -14.66
N PRO A 183 0.34 -1.53 -14.58
CA PRO A 183 1.07 -2.13 -13.46
C PRO A 183 2.45 -1.53 -13.21
N TRP A 184 3.10 -1.01 -14.26
CA TRP A 184 4.44 -0.41 -14.19
C TRP A 184 4.42 1.10 -13.96
N MET A 185 3.23 1.74 -13.99
CA MET A 185 3.05 3.19 -13.78
C MET A 185 2.14 3.45 -12.57
N ARG A 186 2.38 2.79 -11.45
CA ARG A 186 1.47 2.84 -10.28
C ARG A 186 1.39 4.21 -9.62
N THR A 187 2.42 5.03 -9.76
CA THR A 187 2.52 6.36 -9.12
C THR A 187 2.63 7.51 -10.12
N ALA A 188 2.73 7.23 -11.42
CA ALA A 188 2.87 8.22 -12.48
C ALA A 188 1.63 8.27 -13.37
N ASP A 189 1.13 9.49 -13.62
CA ASP A 189 0.01 9.70 -14.52
C ASP A 189 0.46 9.57 -15.99
N CYS A 190 -0.32 8.87 -16.81
CA CYS A 190 -0.11 8.81 -18.25
C CYS A 190 -0.63 10.08 -18.90
N MET A 191 0.26 10.82 -19.56
CA MET A 191 -0.06 12.11 -20.15
C MET A 191 -0.42 12.04 -21.63
N LEU A 192 0.02 10.99 -22.35
CA LEU A 192 -0.26 10.82 -23.78
C LEU A 192 -0.13 9.37 -24.22
N TRP A 193 -0.74 9.05 -25.38
CA TRP A 193 -0.67 7.74 -26.03
C TRP A 193 -0.21 7.95 -27.47
N MET A 194 0.83 7.21 -27.87
CA MET A 194 1.37 7.19 -29.21
C MET A 194 1.20 5.80 -29.83
N PRO A 195 1.03 5.67 -31.15
CA PRO A 195 1.01 4.37 -31.80
C PRO A 195 2.29 3.59 -31.54
N ARG A 196 2.15 2.31 -31.22
CA ARG A 196 3.28 1.37 -31.14
C ARG A 196 3.38 0.61 -32.47
N THR A 197 4.41 0.90 -33.19
CA THR A 197 4.77 0.17 -34.42
C THR A 197 5.81 -0.89 -34.12
N PHE A 198 5.80 -1.99 -34.84
CA PHE A 198 6.82 -3.04 -34.78
C PHE A 198 7.52 -3.16 -36.12
N ASP A 199 8.84 -3.18 -36.12
CA ASP A 199 9.60 -3.54 -37.30
C ASP A 199 9.66 -5.06 -37.50
N GLN A 200 10.12 -5.48 -38.69
CA GLN A 200 10.18 -6.91 -39.01
C GLN A 200 11.22 -7.67 -38.19
N GLU A 201 12.24 -7.01 -37.69
CA GLU A 201 13.25 -7.65 -36.84
C GLU A 201 12.71 -7.83 -35.43
N GLU A 202 12.02 -6.83 -34.89
CA GLU A 202 11.37 -6.89 -33.56
C GLU A 202 10.38 -8.07 -33.49
N ILE A 203 9.59 -8.31 -34.53
CA ILE A 203 8.62 -9.41 -34.60
C ILE A 203 9.29 -10.79 -34.65
N LYS A 204 10.55 -10.91 -35.02
CA LYS A 204 11.30 -12.17 -35.02
C LYS A 204 11.84 -12.56 -33.65
N HIS A 205 12.04 -11.58 -32.77
CA HIS A 205 12.63 -11.77 -31.45
C HIS A 205 11.58 -12.10 -30.40
N ARG A 206 11.52 -13.38 -29.97
CA ARG A 206 10.58 -13.90 -28.97
C ARG A 206 11.11 -13.87 -27.53
N ASP A 207 12.35 -13.57 -27.34
CA ASP A 207 13.05 -13.54 -26.05
C ASP A 207 13.13 -12.13 -25.44
N ASN A 208 12.68 -11.10 -26.16
CA ASN A 208 12.61 -9.74 -25.67
C ASN A 208 11.21 -9.42 -25.13
N HIS A 209 11.04 -9.42 -23.80
CA HIS A 209 9.77 -9.31 -23.11
C HIS A 209 9.63 -7.93 -22.45
N TYR A 210 8.80 -7.06 -23.03
CA TYR A 210 8.59 -5.69 -22.51
C TYR A 210 7.17 -5.15 -22.76
N LEU A 211 6.30 -5.91 -23.41
CA LEU A 211 4.95 -5.50 -23.76
C LEU A 211 3.92 -6.00 -22.76
N LEU A 212 3.11 -5.11 -22.23
CA LEU A 212 1.96 -5.46 -21.43
C LEU A 212 0.76 -5.73 -22.33
N GLY A 213 0.14 -6.89 -22.18
CA GLY A 213 -1.07 -7.27 -22.91
C GLY A 213 -2.32 -6.78 -22.18
N LEU A 214 -3.19 -6.04 -22.87
CA LEU A 214 -4.51 -5.65 -22.37
C LEU A 214 -5.60 -6.11 -23.34
N ALA A 215 -6.64 -6.73 -22.82
CA ALA A 215 -7.75 -7.21 -23.62
C ALA A 215 -9.11 -6.95 -22.94
N ARG A 216 -10.15 -6.89 -23.78
CA ARG A 216 -11.55 -6.93 -23.33
C ARG A 216 -12.17 -8.24 -23.77
N LEU A 217 -12.74 -8.97 -22.85
CA LEU A 217 -13.47 -10.19 -23.12
C LEU A 217 -14.76 -9.90 -23.94
N LYS A 218 -15.16 -10.83 -24.79
CA LYS A 218 -16.50 -10.84 -25.41
C LYS A 218 -17.56 -11.11 -24.36
N ASP A 219 -18.78 -10.63 -24.60
CA ASP A 219 -19.92 -10.93 -23.74
C ASP A 219 -20.11 -12.45 -23.62
N GLY A 220 -20.28 -12.94 -22.39
CA GLY A 220 -20.43 -14.37 -22.08
C GLY A 220 -19.12 -15.16 -21.91
N ILE A 221 -17.95 -14.58 -22.19
CA ILE A 221 -16.67 -15.23 -21.94
C ILE A 221 -16.17 -14.88 -20.53
N SER A 222 -15.89 -15.88 -19.73
CA SER A 222 -15.29 -15.70 -18.41
C SER A 222 -13.74 -15.57 -18.49
N PRO A 223 -13.09 -14.90 -17.51
CA PRO A 223 -11.64 -14.86 -17.43
C PRO A 223 -10.98 -16.24 -17.44
N GLY A 224 -11.60 -17.24 -16.80
CA GLY A 224 -11.10 -18.63 -16.81
C GLY A 224 -11.15 -19.31 -18.18
N MET A 225 -12.16 -18.98 -19.02
CA MET A 225 -12.22 -19.48 -20.40
C MET A 225 -11.12 -18.87 -21.26
N ALA A 226 -10.89 -17.56 -21.13
CA ALA A 226 -9.83 -16.87 -21.83
C ALA A 226 -8.44 -17.36 -21.39
N ASP A 227 -8.25 -17.63 -20.10
CA ASP A 227 -7.00 -18.20 -19.57
C ASP A 227 -6.72 -19.59 -20.15
N ALA A 228 -7.73 -20.45 -20.24
CA ALA A 228 -7.59 -21.77 -20.86
C ALA A 228 -7.24 -21.69 -22.35
N GLU A 229 -7.86 -20.76 -23.10
CA GLU A 229 -7.54 -20.51 -24.51
C GLU A 229 -6.07 -20.07 -24.66
N VAL A 230 -5.65 -19.04 -23.91
CA VAL A 230 -4.29 -18.51 -23.99
C VAL A 230 -3.24 -19.54 -23.58
N LYS A 231 -3.51 -20.36 -22.57
CA LYS A 231 -2.65 -21.49 -22.20
C LYS A 231 -2.53 -22.53 -23.33
N THR A 232 -3.62 -22.77 -24.05
CA THR A 232 -3.60 -23.69 -25.20
C THR A 232 -2.75 -23.15 -26.35
N ILE A 233 -2.92 -21.86 -26.66
CA ILE A 233 -2.07 -21.16 -27.65
C ILE A 233 -0.61 -21.21 -27.19
N GLY A 234 -0.33 -20.90 -25.93
CA GLY A 234 1.01 -20.93 -25.35
C GLY A 234 1.70 -22.29 -25.48
N LYS A 235 0.98 -23.38 -25.16
CA LYS A 235 1.50 -24.75 -25.36
C LYS A 235 1.88 -25.03 -26.82
N ARG A 236 1.12 -24.51 -27.75
CA ARG A 236 1.42 -24.64 -29.18
C ARG A 236 2.65 -23.81 -29.56
N LEU A 237 2.71 -22.55 -29.12
CA LEU A 237 3.88 -21.69 -29.36
C LEU A 237 5.16 -22.28 -28.76
N THR A 238 5.09 -22.93 -27.60
CA THR A 238 6.24 -23.64 -27.00
C THR A 238 6.71 -24.80 -27.89
N LYS A 239 5.79 -25.52 -28.53
CA LYS A 239 6.17 -26.57 -29.47
C LYS A 239 6.79 -26.05 -30.76
N LEU A 240 6.31 -24.92 -31.27
CA LEU A 240 6.80 -24.28 -32.49
C LEU A 240 8.13 -23.55 -32.28
N TYR A 241 8.31 -22.98 -31.09
CA TYR A 241 9.44 -22.12 -30.73
C TYR A 241 10.08 -22.58 -29.41
N PRO A 242 10.62 -23.78 -29.31
CA PRO A 242 11.14 -24.35 -28.07
C PRO A 242 12.28 -23.51 -27.48
N ASP A 243 13.13 -22.94 -28.32
CA ASP A 243 14.30 -22.14 -27.89
C ASP A 243 13.93 -20.89 -27.09
N SER A 244 12.79 -20.29 -27.38
CA SER A 244 12.36 -19.03 -26.74
C SER A 244 11.22 -19.22 -25.75
N ASN A 245 10.35 -20.21 -25.96
CA ASN A 245 9.08 -20.33 -25.23
C ASN A 245 9.03 -21.51 -24.23
N THR A 246 10.10 -22.37 -24.17
CA THR A 246 10.16 -23.42 -23.16
C THR A 246 10.14 -22.88 -21.75
N GLY A 247 9.26 -23.43 -20.91
CA GLY A 247 9.08 -22.99 -19.52
C GLY A 247 8.24 -21.74 -19.34
N LYS A 248 7.67 -21.19 -20.42
CA LYS A 248 6.72 -20.07 -20.35
C LYS A 248 5.28 -20.61 -20.31
N GLU A 249 4.52 -20.16 -19.35
CA GLU A 249 3.10 -20.44 -19.23
C GLU A 249 2.30 -19.14 -19.40
N PHE A 250 1.70 -18.97 -20.57
CA PHE A 250 0.85 -17.81 -20.82
C PHE A 250 -0.37 -17.86 -19.90
N LEU A 251 -0.78 -16.71 -19.39
CA LEU A 251 -1.89 -16.61 -18.45
C LEU A 251 -2.69 -15.30 -18.63
N VAL A 252 -3.93 -15.35 -18.19
CA VAL A 252 -4.85 -14.21 -18.17
C VAL A 252 -5.25 -13.91 -16.73
N ARG A 253 -5.21 -12.64 -16.36
CA ARG A 253 -5.72 -12.15 -15.08
C ARG A 253 -6.66 -10.99 -15.32
N THR A 254 -7.68 -10.83 -14.46
CA THR A 254 -8.49 -9.60 -14.53
C THR A 254 -7.60 -8.39 -14.24
N LEU A 255 -7.89 -7.26 -14.88
CA LEU A 255 -7.17 -6.01 -14.60
C LEU A 255 -7.33 -5.64 -13.12
N HIS A 256 -8.50 -5.92 -12.56
CA HIS A 256 -8.79 -5.73 -11.13
C HIS A 256 -7.82 -6.52 -10.24
N ASP A 257 -7.70 -7.84 -10.45
CA ASP A 257 -6.83 -8.69 -9.63
C ASP A 257 -5.36 -8.28 -9.76
N GLU A 258 -4.91 -7.97 -10.98
CA GLU A 258 -3.52 -7.57 -11.21
C GLU A 258 -3.17 -6.27 -10.48
N MET A 259 -4.06 -5.29 -10.51
CA MET A 259 -3.81 -3.98 -9.91
C MET A 259 -4.02 -3.95 -8.40
N THR A 260 -4.87 -4.82 -7.86
CA THR A 260 -5.16 -4.87 -6.43
C THR A 260 -4.30 -5.88 -5.66
N ARG A 261 -3.66 -6.80 -6.35
CA ARG A 261 -2.93 -7.96 -5.80
C ARG A 261 -2.04 -7.64 -4.61
N ASP A 262 -1.21 -6.62 -4.72
CA ASP A 262 -0.23 -6.26 -3.68
C ASP A 262 -0.85 -5.38 -2.59
N THR A 263 -1.81 -4.53 -2.98
CA THR A 263 -2.43 -3.54 -2.09
C THR A 263 -3.58 -4.12 -1.27
N ALA A 264 -4.33 -5.07 -1.84
CA ALA A 264 -5.54 -5.60 -1.21
C ALA A 264 -5.27 -6.21 0.18
N LYS A 265 -4.21 -7.01 0.31
CA LYS A 265 -3.87 -7.65 1.59
C LYS A 265 -3.64 -6.61 2.71
N GLN A 266 -2.90 -5.55 2.40
CA GLN A 266 -2.58 -4.50 3.35
C GLN A 266 -3.83 -3.69 3.73
N VAL A 267 -4.67 -3.33 2.76
CA VAL A 267 -5.90 -2.56 2.99
C VAL A 267 -6.94 -3.38 3.77
N TRP A 268 -7.11 -4.67 3.46
CA TRP A 268 -7.98 -5.56 4.23
C TRP A 268 -7.50 -5.72 5.68
N LEU A 269 -6.21 -5.79 5.89
CA LEU A 269 -5.62 -5.86 7.24
C LEU A 269 -5.89 -4.57 8.04
N LEU A 270 -5.70 -3.40 7.41
CA LEU A 270 -6.05 -2.12 8.02
C LEU A 270 -7.54 -2.03 8.34
N PHE A 271 -8.40 -2.51 7.44
CA PHE A 271 -9.84 -2.57 7.68
C PHE A 271 -10.19 -3.49 8.85
N GLY A 272 -9.54 -4.65 8.97
CA GLY A 272 -9.66 -5.53 10.13
C GLY A 272 -9.25 -4.85 11.44
N ALA A 273 -8.15 -4.11 11.43
CA ALA A 273 -7.69 -3.37 12.62
C ALA A 273 -8.71 -2.31 13.08
N VAL A 274 -9.27 -1.51 12.15
CA VAL A 274 -10.28 -0.50 12.54
C VAL A 274 -11.61 -1.14 12.94
N ALA A 275 -11.97 -2.28 12.36
CA ALA A 275 -13.16 -3.04 12.80
C ALA A 275 -13.01 -3.52 14.27
N LEU A 276 -11.81 -3.95 14.67
CA LEU A 276 -11.49 -4.28 16.05
C LEU A 276 -11.59 -3.04 16.97
N VAL A 277 -11.12 -1.87 16.52
CA VAL A 277 -11.29 -0.60 17.27
C VAL A 277 -12.76 -0.27 17.45
N LEU A 278 -13.59 -0.44 16.43
CA LEU A 278 -15.04 -0.25 16.52
C LEU A 278 -15.68 -1.20 17.52
N LEU A 279 -15.27 -2.47 17.53
CA LEU A 279 -15.75 -3.44 18.53
C LEU A 279 -15.38 -3.03 19.95
N VAL A 280 -14.18 -2.52 20.19
CA VAL A 280 -13.76 -1.97 21.50
C VAL A 280 -14.64 -0.77 21.87
N ALA A 281 -14.90 0.14 20.92
CA ALA A 281 -15.77 1.30 21.12
C ALA A 281 -17.21 0.88 21.49
N CYS A 282 -17.77 -0.11 20.79
CA CYS A 282 -19.08 -0.70 21.12
C CYS A 282 -19.11 -1.31 22.50
N GLY A 283 -18.07 -2.08 22.88
CA GLY A 283 -17.91 -2.68 24.19
C GLY A 283 -17.81 -1.64 25.30
N ASN A 284 -17.11 -0.52 25.09
CA ASN A 284 -17.04 0.58 26.03
C ASN A 284 -18.40 1.22 26.30
N VAL A 285 -19.12 1.55 25.24
CA VAL A 285 -20.46 2.16 25.36
C VAL A 285 -21.45 1.16 25.97
N ALA A 286 -21.37 -0.12 25.59
CA ALA A 286 -22.18 -1.19 26.22
C ALA A 286 -21.91 -1.28 27.73
N SER A 287 -20.64 -1.24 28.14
CA SER A 287 -20.25 -1.28 29.57
C SER A 287 -20.77 -0.06 30.33
N MET A 288 -20.66 1.13 29.75
CA MET A 288 -21.19 2.37 30.33
C MET A 288 -22.71 2.36 30.43
N LEU A 289 -23.42 1.89 29.40
CA LEU A 289 -24.89 1.76 29.41
C LEU A 289 -25.37 0.72 30.43
N LEU A 290 -24.65 -0.41 30.55
CA LEU A 290 -24.92 -1.43 31.58
C LEU A 290 -24.76 -0.85 33.01
N ALA A 291 -23.71 -0.08 33.25
CA ALA A 291 -23.49 0.55 34.55
C ALA A 291 -24.60 1.57 34.87
N ARG A 292 -25.06 2.31 33.85
CA ARG A 292 -26.15 3.29 34.01
C ARG A 292 -27.52 2.62 34.21
N SER A 293 -27.79 1.54 33.46
CA SER A 293 -29.05 0.80 33.61
C SER A 293 -29.25 0.22 35.02
N ALA A 294 -28.15 -0.03 35.73
CA ALA A 294 -28.20 -0.48 37.12
C ALA A 294 -28.76 0.57 38.08
N LYS A 295 -28.43 1.85 37.89
CA LYS A 295 -29.00 2.95 38.70
C LYS A 295 -30.50 3.19 38.43
N ARG A 296 -31.01 2.71 37.30
CA ARG A 296 -32.42 2.88 36.86
C ARG A 296 -33.27 1.64 37.09
N GLN A 297 -32.78 0.68 37.85
CA GLN A 297 -33.56 -0.56 38.11
C GLN A 297 -34.91 -0.32 38.81
N GLY A 298 -35.00 0.63 39.75
CA GLY A 298 -36.24 1.05 40.37
C GLY A 298 -37.26 1.59 39.37
N GLU A 299 -36.81 2.43 38.40
CA GLU A 299 -37.64 2.95 37.31
C GLU A 299 -38.18 1.82 36.42
N PHE A 300 -37.33 0.85 36.05
CA PHE A 300 -37.77 -0.33 35.31
C PHE A 300 -38.77 -1.19 36.09
N GLY A 301 -38.52 -1.38 37.39
CA GLY A 301 -39.44 -2.11 38.29
C GLY A 301 -40.82 -1.49 38.36
N VAL A 302 -40.91 -0.16 38.54
CA VAL A 302 -42.19 0.56 38.55
C VAL A 302 -42.93 0.41 37.21
N ARG A 303 -42.23 0.47 36.08
CA ARG A 303 -42.86 0.26 34.77
C ARG A 303 -43.37 -1.14 34.56
N VAL A 304 -42.62 -2.16 35.02
CA VAL A 304 -43.11 -3.54 34.99
C VAL A 304 -44.34 -3.69 35.87
N ALA A 305 -44.37 -3.06 37.05
CA ALA A 305 -45.55 -3.06 37.94
C ALA A 305 -46.77 -2.38 37.30
N LEU A 306 -46.56 -1.38 36.43
CA LEU A 306 -47.59 -0.71 35.64
C LEU A 306 -47.96 -1.43 34.33
N GLY A 307 -47.41 -2.63 34.08
CA GLY A 307 -47.78 -3.48 32.95
C GLY A 307 -46.89 -3.38 31.73
N ALA A 308 -45.73 -2.74 31.80
CA ALA A 308 -44.81 -2.68 30.66
C ALA A 308 -44.29 -4.08 30.30
N SER A 309 -44.36 -4.40 28.99
CA SER A 309 -43.87 -5.68 28.48
C SER A 309 -42.31 -5.69 28.46
N ARG A 310 -41.71 -6.90 28.41
CA ARG A 310 -40.25 -7.06 28.23
C ARG A 310 -39.75 -6.39 26.95
N PHE A 311 -40.61 -6.35 25.91
CA PHE A 311 -40.29 -5.71 24.63
C PHE A 311 -40.27 -4.17 24.72
N ASP A 312 -41.06 -3.58 25.64
CA ASP A 312 -41.04 -2.12 25.85
C ASP A 312 -39.78 -1.70 26.59
N LEU A 313 -39.27 -2.52 27.53
CA LEU A 313 -38.00 -2.31 28.19
C LEU A 313 -36.83 -2.45 27.19
N LEU A 314 -36.89 -3.43 26.27
CA LEU A 314 -35.92 -3.60 25.20
C LEU A 314 -35.88 -2.35 24.30
N LYS A 315 -37.04 -1.88 23.80
CA LYS A 315 -37.15 -0.70 22.94
C LYS A 315 -36.61 0.55 23.62
N MET A 316 -36.80 0.69 24.92
CA MET A 316 -36.33 1.84 25.67
C MET A 316 -34.81 1.83 25.85
N ALA A 317 -34.20 0.67 26.16
CA ALA A 317 -32.75 0.52 26.26
C ALA A 317 -32.06 0.71 24.92
N LEU A 318 -32.63 0.17 23.82
CA LEU A 318 -32.12 0.37 22.47
C LEU A 318 -32.26 1.80 21.98
N ALA A 319 -33.31 2.55 22.39
CA ALA A 319 -33.48 3.94 22.00
C ALA A 319 -32.33 4.81 22.49
N GLU A 320 -31.78 4.54 23.68
CA GLU A 320 -30.64 5.28 24.22
C GLU A 320 -29.35 5.02 23.40
N SER A 321 -29.08 3.77 23.03
CA SER A 321 -27.92 3.43 22.17
C SER A 321 -28.09 3.97 20.76
N VAL A 322 -29.28 4.00 20.20
CA VAL A 322 -29.56 4.60 18.88
C VAL A 322 -29.26 6.09 18.87
N VAL A 323 -29.72 6.83 19.90
CA VAL A 323 -29.41 8.27 20.00
C VAL A 323 -27.91 8.53 20.10
N LEU A 324 -27.19 7.76 20.91
CA LEU A 324 -25.74 7.88 21.04
C LEU A 324 -25.02 7.50 19.74
N ALA A 325 -25.47 6.47 19.05
CA ALA A 325 -24.87 6.03 17.79
C ALA A 325 -25.09 7.06 16.67
N ILE A 326 -26.28 7.67 16.56
CA ILE A 326 -26.54 8.72 15.60
C ILE A 326 -25.69 9.97 15.89
N ALA A 327 -25.62 10.41 17.15
CA ALA A 327 -24.78 11.52 17.53
C ALA A 327 -23.28 11.22 17.27
N GLY A 328 -22.85 10.01 17.61
CA GLY A 328 -21.53 9.51 17.28
C GLY A 328 -21.25 9.45 15.78
N ALA A 329 -22.23 9.06 14.96
CA ALA A 329 -22.09 9.03 13.50
C ALA A 329 -21.97 10.44 12.89
N ILE A 330 -22.72 11.43 13.39
CA ILE A 330 -22.62 12.82 12.92
C ILE A 330 -21.20 13.38 13.17
N LEU A 331 -20.67 13.22 14.37
CA LEU A 331 -19.29 13.58 14.68
C LEU A 331 -18.29 12.69 13.97
N GLY A 332 -18.61 11.39 13.82
CA GLY A 332 -17.81 10.42 13.10
C GLY A 332 -17.67 10.74 11.62
N ALA A 333 -18.66 11.38 11.01
CA ALA A 333 -18.55 11.87 9.63
C ALA A 333 -17.48 12.97 9.50
N ALA A 334 -17.35 13.86 10.47
CA ALA A 334 -16.26 14.85 10.50
C ALA A 334 -14.88 14.17 10.67
N PHE A 335 -14.78 13.16 11.55
CA PHE A 335 -13.58 12.35 11.70
C PHE A 335 -13.24 11.57 10.41
N ALA A 336 -14.26 11.02 9.75
CA ALA A 336 -14.08 10.30 8.48
C ALA A 336 -13.57 11.24 7.39
N TRP A 337 -14.12 12.46 7.30
CA TRP A 337 -13.65 13.46 6.34
C TRP A 337 -12.20 13.85 6.57
N GLY A 338 -11.83 14.23 7.80
CA GLY A 338 -10.43 14.53 8.14
C GLY A 338 -9.50 13.34 7.93
N GLY A 339 -9.95 12.12 8.26
CA GLY A 339 -9.21 10.88 8.02
C GLY A 339 -8.99 10.60 6.54
N VAL A 340 -9.98 10.83 5.69
CA VAL A 340 -9.86 10.68 4.22
C VAL A 340 -8.85 11.68 3.66
N GLU A 341 -8.88 12.94 4.08
CA GLU A 341 -7.89 13.94 3.61
C GLU A 341 -6.46 13.58 4.04
N LEU A 342 -6.28 13.12 5.28
CA LEU A 342 -4.97 12.63 5.74
C LEU A 342 -4.51 11.42 4.92
N LEU A 343 -5.38 10.43 4.68
CA LEU A 343 -5.05 9.24 3.90
C LEU A 343 -4.72 9.59 2.45
N ARG A 344 -5.41 10.54 1.84
CA ARG A 344 -5.07 11.07 0.50
C ARG A 344 -3.66 11.65 0.46
N ALA A 345 -3.28 12.41 1.48
CA ALA A 345 -1.97 13.06 1.53
C ALA A 345 -0.83 12.06 1.57
N ILE A 346 -1.00 10.94 2.31
CA ILE A 346 0.05 9.94 2.52
C ILE A 346 0.01 8.75 1.55
N ALA A 347 -1.08 8.54 0.80
CA ALA A 347 -1.24 7.41 -0.09
C ALA A 347 -0.22 7.45 -1.25
N PRO A 348 0.59 6.41 -1.47
CA PRO A 348 1.55 6.33 -2.57
C PRO A 348 0.86 5.86 -3.87
N VAL A 349 -0.05 6.66 -4.39
CA VAL A 349 -0.82 6.37 -5.60
C VAL A 349 -0.92 7.61 -6.49
N THR A 350 -1.36 7.44 -7.74
CA THR A 350 -1.54 8.53 -8.71
C THR A 350 -2.51 9.61 -8.22
N ALA A 351 -2.44 10.80 -8.80
CA ALA A 351 -3.35 11.91 -8.45
C ALA A 351 -4.82 11.54 -8.66
N ALA A 352 -5.14 10.83 -9.74
CA ALA A 352 -6.48 10.32 -10.02
C ALA A 352 -6.97 9.34 -8.94
N ARG A 353 -6.08 8.44 -8.48
CA ARG A 353 -6.37 7.50 -7.40
C ARG A 353 -6.56 8.19 -6.05
N LYS A 354 -5.77 9.20 -5.76
CA LYS A 354 -5.98 10.03 -4.56
C LYS A 354 -7.34 10.69 -4.58
N ALA A 355 -7.77 11.22 -5.72
CA ALA A 355 -9.10 11.81 -5.88
C ALA A 355 -10.24 10.80 -5.68
N ALA A 356 -10.04 9.54 -6.07
CA ALA A 356 -11.03 8.48 -5.88
C ALA A 356 -11.25 8.09 -4.40
N ILE A 357 -10.25 8.30 -3.53
CA ILE A 357 -10.39 8.12 -2.07
C ILE A 357 -11.28 9.23 -1.53
N ALA A 358 -12.59 9.02 -1.49
CA ALA A 358 -13.58 10.03 -1.10
C ALA A 358 -14.70 9.43 -0.26
N LEU A 359 -15.40 10.29 0.48
CA LEU A 359 -16.67 9.91 1.11
C LEU A 359 -17.78 9.88 0.04
N ASN A 360 -17.74 8.84 -0.78
CA ASN A 360 -18.73 8.59 -1.83
C ASN A 360 -20.00 7.93 -1.24
N PRO A 361 -21.11 7.78 -2.02
CA PRO A 361 -22.34 7.16 -1.55
C PRO A 361 -22.16 5.77 -0.93
N GLY A 362 -21.21 4.96 -1.45
CA GLY A 362 -20.89 3.64 -0.89
C GLY A 362 -20.27 3.72 0.49
N ALA A 363 -19.32 4.64 0.71
CA ALA A 363 -18.70 4.88 2.01
C ALA A 363 -19.71 5.43 3.03
N LEU A 364 -20.63 6.31 2.58
CA LEU A 364 -21.72 6.81 3.44
C LEU A 364 -22.72 5.70 3.78
N GLY A 365 -23.07 4.84 2.82
CA GLY A 365 -23.91 3.66 3.05
C GLY A 365 -23.28 2.69 4.05
N PHE A 366 -21.98 2.45 3.93
CA PHE A 366 -21.23 1.68 4.92
C PHE A 366 -21.23 2.35 6.29
N GLY A 367 -21.00 3.67 6.38
CA GLY A 367 -21.06 4.43 7.63
C GLY A 367 -22.44 4.33 8.31
N PHE A 368 -23.51 4.35 7.53
CA PHE A 368 -24.86 4.09 8.04
C PHE A 368 -25.01 2.67 8.59
N LEU A 369 -24.51 1.66 7.87
CA LEU A 369 -24.52 0.27 8.32
C LEU A 369 -23.70 0.09 9.60
N ALA A 370 -22.50 0.67 9.65
CA ALA A 370 -21.64 0.66 10.84
C ALA A 370 -22.34 1.31 12.04
N THR A 371 -23.08 2.41 11.82
CA THR A 371 -23.86 3.07 12.87
C THR A 371 -25.00 2.18 13.38
N ALA A 372 -25.74 1.55 12.49
CA ALA A 372 -26.81 0.63 12.87
C ALA A 372 -26.28 -0.59 13.65
N LEU A 373 -25.17 -1.17 13.18
CA LEU A 373 -24.50 -2.28 13.86
C LEU A 373 -23.99 -1.85 15.24
N THR A 374 -23.41 -0.68 15.34
CA THR A 374 -22.92 -0.08 16.60
C THR A 374 -24.06 0.14 17.60
N ALA A 375 -25.18 0.70 17.15
CA ALA A 375 -26.37 0.88 17.99
C ALA A 375 -26.89 -0.45 18.56
N LEU A 376 -26.86 -1.49 17.74
CA LEU A 376 -27.27 -2.85 18.12
C LEU A 376 -26.26 -3.47 19.12
N LEU A 377 -24.98 -3.50 18.78
CA LEU A 377 -23.93 -4.13 19.60
C LEU A 377 -23.77 -3.42 20.95
N ALA A 378 -23.82 -2.10 21.00
CA ALA A 378 -23.71 -1.36 22.24
C ALA A 378 -25.01 -1.42 23.07
N GLY A 379 -26.16 -1.50 22.42
CA GLY A 379 -27.47 -1.49 23.08
C GLY A 379 -27.99 -2.86 23.50
N LEU A 380 -27.59 -3.95 22.83
CA LEU A 380 -28.09 -5.29 23.09
C LEU A 380 -27.74 -5.79 24.52
N PRO A 381 -26.51 -5.65 25.05
CA PRO A 381 -26.18 -6.06 26.40
C PRO A 381 -27.03 -5.41 27.49
N PRO A 382 -27.19 -4.06 27.54
CA PRO A 382 -28.06 -3.45 28.53
C PRO A 382 -29.54 -3.77 28.33
N ALA A 383 -29.98 -3.94 27.07
CA ALA A 383 -31.34 -4.32 26.75
C ALA A 383 -31.71 -5.71 27.26
N LEU A 384 -30.83 -6.69 27.05
CA LEU A 384 -31.00 -8.06 27.60
C LEU A 384 -30.96 -8.06 29.13
N ALA A 385 -30.14 -7.23 29.75
CA ALA A 385 -30.12 -7.08 31.19
C ALA A 385 -31.44 -6.48 31.74
N ALA A 386 -32.03 -5.49 31.05
CA ALA A 386 -33.31 -4.89 31.40
C ALA A 386 -34.48 -5.87 31.27
N MET A 387 -34.50 -6.74 30.27
CA MET A 387 -35.53 -7.78 30.10
C MET A 387 -35.57 -8.84 31.22
N ARG A 388 -34.45 -9.05 31.93
CA ARG A 388 -34.35 -9.98 33.04
C ARG A 388 -34.78 -9.38 34.37
N THR A 389 -35.19 -8.09 34.41
CA THR A 389 -35.71 -7.45 35.61
C THR A 389 -37.11 -7.99 35.94
N SER A 390 -37.30 -8.56 37.12
CA SER A 390 -38.61 -9.03 37.61
C SER A 390 -39.04 -8.21 38.82
N LEU A 391 -40.35 -8.07 39.04
CA LEU A 391 -40.91 -7.39 40.20
C LEU A 391 -40.38 -7.99 41.50
N ALA A 392 -40.27 -9.33 41.57
CA ALA A 392 -39.73 -10.06 42.69
C ALA A 392 -38.24 -9.78 42.94
N SER A 393 -37.45 -9.40 41.87
CA SER A 393 -36.05 -9.02 42.05
C SER A 393 -35.90 -7.61 42.59
N VAL A 394 -36.80 -6.70 42.23
CA VAL A 394 -36.82 -5.31 42.70
C VAL A 394 -37.24 -5.25 44.17
N MET A 395 -38.27 -5.99 44.57
CA MET A 395 -38.76 -6.07 45.96
C MET A 395 -37.79 -6.79 46.93
N ARG A 396 -36.93 -7.69 46.42
CA ARG A 396 -35.88 -8.37 47.17
C ARG A 396 -34.51 -7.65 47.15
N SER A 397 -34.38 -6.55 46.43
CA SER A 397 -33.09 -5.78 46.35
C SER A 397 -32.74 -5.16 47.71
N ASP A 398 -33.71 -4.95 48.59
CA ASP A 398 -33.48 -4.47 49.96
C ASP A 398 -32.99 -5.58 50.93
N ALA A 399 -33.03 -6.85 50.53
CA ALA A 399 -32.59 -7.97 51.33
C ALA A 399 -31.51 -8.77 50.59
N ARG A 400 -30.25 -8.56 50.96
CA ARG A 400 -29.06 -9.42 50.80
C ARG A 400 -28.89 -10.11 49.42
N GLY A 401 -28.02 -9.58 48.56
CA GLY A 401 -27.29 -10.31 47.52
C GLY A 401 -28.11 -10.94 46.40
N SER A 402 -28.79 -10.15 45.54
CA SER A 402 -29.65 -10.65 44.48
C SER A 402 -28.88 -11.30 43.31
N VAL A 403 -29.42 -12.43 42.80
CA VAL A 403 -28.93 -13.21 41.63
C VAL A 403 -28.75 -12.38 40.35
N GLY A 404 -29.45 -11.23 40.21
CA GLY A 404 -29.33 -10.29 39.10
C GLY A 404 -27.97 -9.54 39.06
N SER A 405 -27.31 -9.36 40.18
CA SER A 405 -25.99 -8.74 40.31
C SER A 405 -24.90 -9.60 39.65
N ARG A 406 -24.91 -10.92 39.85
CA ARG A 406 -23.85 -11.85 39.41
C ARG A 406 -23.78 -11.95 37.87
N SER A 407 -24.90 -12.04 37.18
CA SER A 407 -24.94 -12.12 35.71
C SER A 407 -24.41 -10.85 35.06
N ARG A 408 -24.72 -9.68 35.61
CA ARG A 408 -24.23 -8.39 35.12
C ARG A 408 -22.74 -8.21 35.35
N HIS A 409 -22.24 -8.60 36.52
CA HIS A 409 -20.81 -8.60 36.83
C HIS A 409 -20.01 -9.47 35.85
N LEU A 410 -20.51 -10.68 35.54
CA LEU A 410 -19.89 -11.54 34.52
C LEU A 410 -19.85 -10.89 33.16
N MET A 411 -20.91 -10.19 32.74
CA MET A 411 -20.99 -9.55 31.46
C MET A 411 -20.00 -8.37 31.32
N LEU A 412 -19.94 -7.51 32.34
CA LEU A 412 -18.97 -6.39 32.39
C LEU A 412 -17.54 -6.91 32.40
N ARG A 413 -17.25 -7.95 33.22
CA ARG A 413 -15.95 -8.60 33.27
C ARG A 413 -15.54 -9.14 31.89
N ASN A 414 -16.45 -9.87 31.23
CA ASN A 414 -16.14 -10.49 29.93
C ASN A 414 -15.95 -9.42 28.82
N LEU A 415 -16.70 -8.32 28.87
CA LEU A 415 -16.48 -7.21 27.96
C LEU A 415 -15.08 -6.59 28.13
N ILE A 416 -14.62 -6.37 29.37
CA ILE A 416 -13.27 -5.84 29.62
C ILE A 416 -12.21 -6.83 29.16
N ILE A 417 -12.34 -8.11 29.48
CA ILE A 417 -11.40 -9.15 29.06
C ILE A 417 -11.28 -9.15 27.52
N ALA A 418 -12.41 -9.09 26.81
CA ALA A 418 -12.43 -9.02 25.34
C ALA A 418 -11.75 -7.75 24.80
N GLN A 419 -12.03 -6.59 25.41
CA GLN A 419 -11.42 -5.31 25.02
C GLN A 419 -9.90 -5.31 25.23
N VAL A 420 -9.43 -5.81 26.38
CA VAL A 420 -7.98 -5.94 26.65
C VAL A 420 -7.33 -6.92 25.67
N ALA A 421 -7.98 -8.04 25.36
CA ALA A 421 -7.47 -9.00 24.39
C ALA A 421 -7.33 -8.38 22.99
N VAL A 422 -8.36 -7.66 22.53
CA VAL A 422 -8.33 -6.97 21.23
C VAL A 422 -7.26 -5.89 21.20
N ALA A 423 -7.13 -5.08 22.25
CA ALA A 423 -6.09 -4.06 22.33
C ALA A 423 -4.68 -4.67 22.34
N PHE A 424 -4.49 -5.82 22.97
CA PHE A 424 -3.21 -6.53 22.94
C PHE A 424 -2.89 -7.05 21.53
N ILE A 425 -3.88 -7.59 20.81
CA ILE A 425 -3.72 -8.03 19.42
C ILE A 425 -3.33 -6.85 18.52
N LEU A 426 -4.02 -5.70 18.65
CA LEU A 426 -3.70 -4.48 17.90
C LEU A 426 -2.32 -3.93 18.26
N ALA A 427 -1.98 -3.91 19.55
CA ALA A 427 -0.66 -3.44 19.99
C ALA A 427 0.46 -4.35 19.47
N ASN A 428 0.30 -5.67 19.51
CA ASN A 428 1.26 -6.60 18.94
C ASN A 428 1.41 -6.41 17.44
N GLY A 429 0.30 -6.26 16.69
CA GLY A 429 0.33 -5.96 15.27
C GLY A 429 1.09 -4.66 14.97
N ALA A 430 0.83 -3.59 15.72
CA ALA A 430 1.49 -2.31 15.56
C ALA A 430 3.01 -2.39 15.81
N VAL A 431 3.43 -3.10 16.85
CA VAL A 431 4.85 -3.32 17.15
C VAL A 431 5.51 -4.14 16.05
N LEU A 432 4.86 -5.19 15.54
CA LEU A 432 5.37 -6.00 14.44
C LEU A 432 5.59 -5.18 13.17
N PHE A 433 4.59 -4.37 12.76
CA PHE A 433 4.73 -3.47 11.60
C PHE A 433 5.84 -2.42 11.80
N SER A 434 5.93 -1.86 13.00
CA SER A 434 6.98 -0.88 13.32
C SER A 434 8.37 -1.51 13.29
N GLN A 435 8.54 -2.71 13.81
CA GLN A 435 9.81 -3.43 13.77
C GLN A 435 10.19 -3.83 12.34
N ALA A 436 9.23 -4.30 11.53
CA ALA A 436 9.48 -4.61 10.13
C ALA A 436 9.92 -3.36 9.35
N TYR A 437 9.26 -2.23 9.60
CA TYR A 437 9.65 -0.95 8.99
C TYR A 437 11.05 -0.48 9.44
N LEU A 438 11.36 -0.57 10.73
CA LEU A 438 12.69 -0.21 11.24
C LEU A 438 13.80 -1.13 10.69
N LYS A 439 13.56 -2.45 10.65
CA LYS A 439 14.47 -3.39 9.99
C LYS A 439 14.70 -3.02 8.52
N LEU A 440 13.63 -2.65 7.83
CA LEU A 440 13.71 -2.25 6.42
C LEU A 440 14.54 -0.99 6.23
N ILE A 441 14.50 -0.04 7.16
CA ILE A 441 15.33 1.18 7.11
C ILE A 441 16.79 0.85 7.44
N ASP A 442 17.03 0.07 8.48
CA ASP A 442 18.39 -0.25 8.97
C ASP A 442 19.13 -1.22 8.03
N GLU A 443 18.39 -2.03 7.27
CA GLU A 443 19.01 -2.97 6.36
C GLU A 443 19.84 -2.26 5.29
N ASN A 444 21.06 -2.72 5.11
CA ASN A 444 21.92 -2.20 4.06
C ASN A 444 21.34 -2.50 2.69
N LYS A 445 20.88 -1.45 2.01
CA LYS A 445 20.30 -1.55 0.66
C LYS A 445 21.37 -1.68 -0.43
N GLY A 446 22.63 -1.64 -0.01
CA GLY A 446 23.78 -1.70 -0.90
C GLY A 446 24.11 -0.37 -1.57
N VAL A 447 23.54 0.77 -1.10
CA VAL A 447 23.83 2.09 -1.67
C VAL A 447 24.01 3.12 -0.56
N ALA A 448 25.00 3.99 -0.73
CA ALA A 448 25.17 5.15 0.13
C ALA A 448 24.32 6.30 -0.43
N ALA A 449 23.15 6.50 0.18
CA ALA A 449 22.16 7.48 -0.28
C ALA A 449 22.60 8.94 -0.07
N ASP A 450 23.59 9.16 0.82
CA ASP A 450 24.08 10.49 1.17
C ASP A 450 24.79 11.16 0.00
N ASN A 451 24.43 12.41 -0.25
CA ASN A 451 25.06 13.27 -1.25
C ASN A 451 25.01 12.72 -2.68
N VAL A 452 24.01 11.92 -3.03
CA VAL A 452 23.79 11.44 -4.39
C VAL A 452 22.53 12.07 -4.96
N ILE A 453 22.67 12.74 -6.11
CA ILE A 453 21.60 13.28 -6.93
C ILE A 453 21.47 12.40 -8.17
N GLU A 454 20.26 12.14 -8.61
CA GLU A 454 19.94 11.45 -9.84
C GLU A 454 19.00 12.29 -10.72
N ALA A 455 19.13 12.13 -12.01
CA ALA A 455 18.26 12.77 -13.02
C ALA A 455 18.10 11.83 -14.21
N GLN A 456 16.87 11.58 -14.62
CA GLN A 456 16.60 10.79 -15.83
C GLN A 456 16.67 11.66 -17.08
N ILE A 457 17.32 11.15 -18.12
CA ILE A 457 17.41 11.77 -19.43
C ILE A 457 17.08 10.74 -20.50
N ASN A 458 16.16 11.11 -21.42
CA ASN A 458 15.75 10.25 -22.50
C ASN A 458 16.30 10.78 -23.83
N LEU A 459 17.11 9.96 -24.50
CA LEU A 459 17.60 10.24 -25.85
C LEU A 459 16.65 9.60 -26.85
N HIS A 460 15.81 10.42 -27.46
CA HIS A 460 14.87 9.98 -28.49
C HIS A 460 14.95 10.88 -29.72
N GLY A 461 14.40 10.36 -30.81
CA GLY A 461 14.32 11.07 -32.08
C GLY A 461 15.44 10.70 -33.05
N PRO A 462 15.30 11.13 -34.30
CA PRO A 462 16.20 10.72 -35.42
C PRO A 462 17.68 11.03 -35.16
N LYS A 463 17.96 12.05 -34.37
CA LYS A 463 19.31 12.47 -33.98
C LYS A 463 20.06 11.42 -33.19
N TYR A 464 19.34 10.61 -32.41
CA TYR A 464 19.91 9.62 -31.49
C TYR A 464 19.62 8.16 -31.85
N GLU A 465 19.16 7.86 -33.06
CA GLU A 465 18.91 6.49 -33.51
C GLU A 465 20.19 5.64 -33.62
N LYS A 466 21.33 6.29 -33.89
CA LYS A 466 22.62 5.63 -34.05
C LYS A 466 23.41 5.65 -32.72
N PRO A 467 24.28 4.63 -32.52
CA PRO A 467 25.11 4.56 -31.30
C PRO A 467 26.07 5.73 -31.12
N GLU A 468 26.72 6.20 -32.19
CA GLU A 468 27.78 7.21 -32.11
C GLU A 468 27.29 8.58 -31.61
N PRO A 469 26.11 9.11 -32.03
CA PRO A 469 25.53 10.31 -31.44
C PRO A 469 25.18 10.14 -29.96
N GLN A 470 24.67 8.98 -29.54
CA GLN A 470 24.38 8.67 -28.13
C GLN A 470 25.68 8.70 -27.31
N ASP A 471 26.73 8.03 -27.77
CA ASP A 471 28.03 8.00 -27.11
C ASP A 471 28.59 9.42 -26.92
N ARG A 472 28.60 10.22 -27.99
CA ARG A 472 29.08 11.62 -27.93
C ARG A 472 28.30 12.45 -26.94
N PHE A 473 27.00 12.31 -26.93
CA PHE A 473 26.14 13.03 -26.00
C PHE A 473 26.47 12.68 -24.54
N TRP A 474 26.47 11.37 -24.19
CA TRP A 474 26.67 10.94 -22.81
C TRP A 474 28.05 11.27 -22.28
N TYR A 475 29.11 11.07 -23.07
CA TYR A 475 30.45 11.45 -22.66
C TYR A 475 30.60 12.97 -22.51
N ALA A 476 30.08 13.76 -23.44
CA ALA A 476 30.08 15.20 -23.31
C ALA A 476 29.34 15.70 -22.08
N LEU A 477 28.20 15.07 -21.77
CA LEU A 477 27.43 15.42 -20.57
C LEU A 477 28.19 15.08 -19.29
N VAL A 478 28.76 13.89 -19.21
CA VAL A 478 29.56 13.47 -18.05
C VAL A 478 30.74 14.44 -17.82
N ASP A 479 31.47 14.79 -18.86
CA ASP A 479 32.63 15.70 -18.76
C ASP A 479 32.21 17.10 -18.31
N ARG A 480 31.12 17.64 -18.83
CA ARG A 480 30.58 18.94 -18.41
C ARG A 480 30.10 18.92 -16.96
N VAL A 481 29.40 17.87 -16.57
CA VAL A 481 28.89 17.76 -15.21
C VAL A 481 30.03 17.53 -14.20
N LYS A 482 31.08 16.78 -14.55
CA LYS A 482 32.28 16.65 -13.75
C LYS A 482 33.00 17.97 -13.49
N ALA A 483 32.91 18.91 -14.45
CA ALA A 483 33.48 20.24 -14.32
C ALA A 483 32.68 21.19 -13.40
N LEU A 484 31.48 20.80 -12.99
CA LEU A 484 30.66 21.62 -12.10
C LEU A 484 31.24 21.67 -10.67
N PRO A 485 31.16 22.83 -10.00
CA PRO A 485 31.61 22.96 -8.64
C PRO A 485 30.91 21.96 -7.69
N GLY A 486 31.70 21.19 -6.97
CA GLY A 486 31.18 20.21 -6.01
C GLY A 486 30.81 18.86 -6.59
N ALA A 487 30.92 18.62 -7.88
CA ALA A 487 30.75 17.28 -8.45
C ALA A 487 31.98 16.42 -8.11
N MET A 488 31.78 15.40 -7.28
CA MET A 488 32.88 14.51 -6.85
C MET A 488 33.02 13.29 -7.77
N HIS A 489 31.90 12.62 -8.05
CA HIS A 489 31.81 11.49 -8.99
C HIS A 489 30.56 11.64 -9.83
N VAL A 490 30.66 11.32 -11.10
CA VAL A 490 29.55 11.39 -12.07
C VAL A 490 29.53 10.10 -12.86
N ALA A 491 28.34 9.51 -12.95
CA ALA A 491 28.15 8.28 -13.68
C ALA A 491 26.78 8.24 -14.39
N ILE A 492 26.70 7.37 -15.38
CA ILE A 492 25.45 7.02 -16.06
C ILE A 492 25.10 5.59 -15.68
N THR A 493 23.81 5.34 -15.48
CA THR A 493 23.28 4.00 -15.23
C THR A 493 21.96 3.78 -15.95
N SER A 494 21.72 2.55 -16.39
CA SER A 494 20.45 2.19 -17.05
C SER A 494 19.31 1.98 -16.09
N LYS A 495 19.58 1.86 -14.78
CA LYS A 495 18.55 1.71 -13.75
C LYS A 495 19.05 2.21 -12.40
N LEU A 496 18.12 2.56 -11.54
CA LEU A 496 18.40 2.94 -10.16
C LEU A 496 18.12 1.79 -9.21
N PRO A 497 18.89 1.66 -8.14
CA PRO A 497 18.55 0.78 -7.02
C PRO A 497 17.15 1.06 -6.50
N LEU A 498 16.44 0.00 -6.09
CA LEU A 498 15.10 0.00 -5.51
C LEU A 498 13.94 0.32 -6.47
N GLU A 499 14.19 0.69 -7.72
CA GLU A 499 13.13 1.06 -8.69
C GLU A 499 12.79 -0.03 -9.71
N GLY A 500 13.33 -1.20 -9.53
CA GLY A 500 13.15 -2.32 -10.45
C GLY A 500 14.35 -2.49 -11.37
N GLY A 501 14.22 -3.37 -12.33
CA GLY A 501 15.34 -3.72 -13.13
C GLY A 501 15.05 -4.31 -14.49
N ASN A 502 16.10 -4.50 -15.22
CA ASN A 502 16.15 -5.25 -16.45
C ASN A 502 16.96 -6.52 -16.21
N ASN A 503 16.37 -7.66 -16.49
CA ASN A 503 17.03 -8.94 -16.30
C ASN A 503 17.28 -9.66 -17.62
N THR A 504 18.23 -10.54 -17.57
CA THR A 504 18.60 -11.41 -18.69
C THR A 504 18.94 -12.80 -18.16
N ASN A 505 19.14 -13.74 -19.05
CA ASN A 505 19.63 -15.07 -18.70
C ASN A 505 21.11 -15.18 -19.06
N ALA A 506 21.90 -15.79 -18.20
CA ALA A 506 23.31 -16.05 -18.42
C ALA A 506 23.63 -17.54 -18.34
N LEU A 507 24.57 -17.98 -19.17
CA LEU A 507 25.24 -19.25 -19.10
C LEU A 507 26.60 -19.04 -18.42
N VAL A 508 26.87 -19.83 -17.42
CA VAL A 508 28.10 -19.78 -16.62
C VAL A 508 28.79 -21.15 -16.59
N ASN A 509 30.04 -21.21 -16.16
CA ASN A 509 30.75 -22.48 -15.97
C ASN A 509 30.84 -23.37 -17.23
N ASP A 510 31.01 -22.77 -18.41
CA ASP A 510 31.04 -23.47 -19.69
C ASP A 510 29.80 -24.33 -20.00
N GLU A 511 28.68 -24.00 -19.37
CA GLU A 511 27.39 -24.62 -19.65
C GLU A 511 27.08 -24.55 -21.16
N LYS A 512 26.69 -25.66 -21.71
CA LYS A 512 26.16 -25.68 -23.07
C LYS A 512 24.71 -25.21 -23.04
N TYR A 513 24.35 -24.50 -24.10
CA TYR A 513 22.97 -24.11 -24.28
C TYR A 513 22.05 -25.35 -24.35
N ASP A 514 21.13 -25.43 -23.41
CA ASP A 514 20.05 -26.40 -23.38
C ASP A 514 18.72 -25.63 -23.19
N PRO A 515 17.83 -25.62 -24.19
CA PRO A 515 16.57 -24.92 -24.11
C PRO A 515 15.62 -25.48 -23.05
N THR A 516 15.85 -26.71 -22.60
CA THR A 516 14.98 -27.38 -21.61
C THR A 516 15.37 -27.08 -20.16
N GLN A 517 16.58 -26.57 -19.93
CA GLN A 517 17.08 -26.24 -18.58
C GLN A 517 16.80 -24.82 -18.19
N ARG A 518 16.46 -24.63 -16.89
CA ARG A 518 16.27 -23.30 -16.30
C ARG A 518 17.63 -22.60 -16.16
N ARG A 519 17.81 -21.49 -16.85
CA ARG A 519 19.05 -20.70 -16.85
C ARG A 519 19.14 -19.80 -15.63
N LEU A 520 20.37 -19.36 -15.35
CA LEU A 520 20.57 -18.37 -14.29
C LEU A 520 20.04 -17.01 -14.76
N GLN A 521 18.96 -16.56 -14.11
CA GLN A 521 18.43 -15.23 -14.30
C GLN A 521 19.32 -14.24 -13.57
N VAL A 522 19.75 -13.20 -14.27
CA VAL A 522 20.69 -12.18 -13.79
C VAL A 522 20.15 -10.79 -14.09
N GLU A 523 20.16 -9.93 -13.10
CA GLU A 523 19.89 -8.50 -13.30
C GLU A 523 21.05 -7.91 -14.13
N ARG A 524 20.72 -7.01 -15.06
CA ARG A 524 21.69 -6.32 -15.88
C ARG A 524 21.60 -4.82 -15.68
N SER A 525 22.73 -4.21 -15.32
CA SER A 525 22.91 -2.76 -15.24
C SER A 525 23.99 -2.32 -16.23
N SER A 526 23.67 -1.43 -17.15
CA SER A 526 24.67 -0.75 -17.97
C SER A 526 25.15 0.49 -17.22
N VAL A 527 26.46 0.60 -16.93
CA VAL A 527 27.01 1.64 -16.07
C VAL A 527 28.35 2.15 -16.60
N THR A 528 28.66 3.41 -16.32
CA THR A 528 30.03 3.93 -16.53
C THR A 528 30.93 3.57 -15.35
N GLY A 529 32.25 3.59 -15.54
CA GLY A 529 33.23 3.12 -14.55
C GLY A 529 33.17 3.78 -13.17
N GLU A 530 32.70 5.02 -13.06
CA GLU A 530 32.56 5.73 -11.78
C GLU A 530 31.28 5.43 -11.02
N TYR A 531 30.38 4.60 -11.55
CA TYR A 531 29.10 4.27 -10.93
C TYR A 531 29.25 3.74 -9.50
N PHE A 532 30.19 2.82 -9.27
CA PHE A 532 30.39 2.23 -7.95
C PHE A 532 30.84 3.28 -6.92
N ALA A 533 31.74 4.19 -7.31
CA ALA A 533 32.14 5.31 -6.45
C ALA A 533 31.00 6.31 -6.21
N THR A 534 30.21 6.59 -7.26
CA THR A 534 29.04 7.47 -7.17
C THR A 534 28.00 6.91 -6.19
N MET A 535 27.73 5.61 -6.26
CA MET A 535 26.74 4.94 -5.39
C MET A 535 27.31 4.48 -4.05
N GLY A 536 28.62 4.60 -3.84
CA GLY A 536 29.30 4.16 -2.62
C GLY A 536 29.41 2.64 -2.47
N LEU A 537 29.40 1.92 -3.58
CA LEU A 537 29.53 0.46 -3.63
C LEU A 537 30.98 0.04 -3.49
N ARG A 538 31.27 -0.84 -2.53
CA ARG A 538 32.62 -1.33 -2.34
C ARG A 538 32.96 -2.42 -3.34
N LEU A 539 34.12 -2.28 -3.96
CA LEU A 539 34.75 -3.35 -4.73
C LEU A 539 35.36 -4.38 -3.74
N LEU A 540 34.88 -5.61 -3.82
CA LEU A 540 35.32 -6.71 -2.95
C LEU A 540 36.52 -7.46 -3.50
N LYS A 541 36.56 -7.65 -4.86
CA LYS A 541 37.62 -8.32 -5.58
C LYS A 541 37.82 -7.72 -6.96
N GLY A 542 39.01 -7.86 -7.52
CA GLY A 542 39.33 -7.44 -8.89
C GLY A 542 39.43 -5.94 -9.08
N ARG A 543 38.87 -5.44 -10.20
CA ARG A 543 38.91 -4.02 -10.58
C ARG A 543 37.54 -3.52 -11.06
N ASN A 544 37.38 -2.21 -11.11
CA ASN A 544 36.23 -1.53 -11.72
C ASN A 544 36.23 -1.69 -13.25
N LEU A 545 35.06 -1.41 -13.85
CA LEU A 545 34.90 -1.32 -15.30
C LEU A 545 35.76 -0.17 -15.86
N GLN A 546 36.40 -0.42 -16.97
CA GLN A 546 37.20 0.52 -17.73
C GLN A 546 36.64 0.66 -19.16
N THR A 547 37.10 1.71 -19.87
CA THR A 547 36.63 1.96 -21.23
C THR A 547 36.96 0.80 -22.18
N GLU A 548 38.08 0.11 -21.95
CA GLU A 548 38.56 -1.06 -22.70
C GLU A 548 37.65 -2.27 -22.58
N ASP A 549 36.91 -2.39 -21.45
CA ASP A 549 35.96 -3.48 -21.24
C ASP A 549 34.77 -3.44 -22.18
N ARG A 550 34.60 -2.32 -22.90
CA ARG A 550 33.53 -2.08 -23.86
C ARG A 550 33.82 -2.71 -25.24
N THR A 551 35.08 -2.86 -25.58
CA THR A 551 35.54 -3.26 -26.92
C THR A 551 36.13 -4.66 -26.88
N GLY A 552 36.15 -5.33 -28.06
CA GLY A 552 36.69 -6.69 -28.20
C GLY A 552 35.64 -7.80 -28.15
N ASP A 553 36.07 -9.00 -28.47
CA ASP A 553 35.21 -10.21 -28.53
C ASP A 553 34.77 -10.70 -27.15
N ILE A 554 35.56 -10.38 -26.11
CA ILE A 554 35.26 -10.70 -24.71
C ILE A 554 35.23 -9.40 -23.92
N ARG A 555 34.06 -9.03 -23.41
CA ARG A 555 33.85 -7.77 -22.65
C ARG A 555 34.09 -7.98 -21.15
N GLY A 556 34.55 -6.93 -20.46
CA GLY A 556 34.65 -6.97 -19.00
C GLY A 556 33.31 -6.77 -18.33
N VAL A 557 33.01 -7.55 -17.29
CA VAL A 557 31.82 -7.36 -16.44
C VAL A 557 32.22 -7.39 -14.98
N VAL A 558 31.53 -6.57 -14.18
CA VAL A 558 31.56 -6.65 -12.73
C VAL A 558 30.29 -7.34 -12.26
N VAL A 559 30.38 -8.21 -11.27
CA VAL A 559 29.24 -8.96 -10.72
C VAL A 559 29.05 -8.66 -9.25
N ASN A 560 27.84 -8.83 -8.72
CA ASN A 560 27.61 -8.71 -7.29
C ASN A 560 27.96 -10.00 -6.55
N GLN A 561 28.11 -9.93 -5.23
CA GLN A 561 28.41 -11.08 -4.37
C GLN A 561 27.36 -12.19 -4.52
N ARG A 562 26.07 -11.85 -4.70
CA ARG A 562 24.99 -12.81 -4.88
C ARG A 562 25.14 -13.64 -6.15
N MET A 563 25.64 -13.02 -7.20
CA MET A 563 25.98 -13.76 -8.45
C MET A 563 27.10 -14.78 -8.19
N VAL A 564 28.14 -14.38 -7.46
CA VAL A 564 29.24 -15.29 -7.11
C VAL A 564 28.75 -16.49 -6.31
N GLU A 565 27.91 -16.26 -5.29
CA GLU A 565 27.33 -17.31 -4.45
C GLU A 565 26.53 -18.34 -5.26
N LYS A 566 25.82 -17.89 -6.30
CA LYS A 566 24.97 -18.77 -7.13
C LYS A 566 25.73 -19.44 -8.27
N ALA A 567 26.62 -18.71 -8.94
CA ALA A 567 27.31 -19.18 -10.13
C ALA A 567 28.62 -19.92 -9.81
N TRP A 568 29.36 -19.46 -8.78
CA TRP A 568 30.70 -19.96 -8.45
C TRP A 568 30.88 -20.15 -6.94
N PRO A 569 30.07 -21.00 -6.26
CA PRO A 569 30.02 -21.04 -4.80
C PRO A 569 31.36 -21.40 -4.10
N ASN A 570 32.29 -22.05 -4.81
CA ASN A 570 33.59 -22.48 -4.27
C ASN A 570 34.76 -22.14 -5.18
N LYS A 571 34.61 -21.16 -6.07
CA LYS A 571 35.60 -20.80 -7.07
C LYS A 571 35.84 -19.29 -7.08
N ASP A 572 37.05 -18.86 -7.41
CA ASP A 572 37.30 -17.45 -7.65
C ASP A 572 36.60 -17.00 -8.94
N PRO A 573 35.71 -16.03 -8.89
CA PRO A 573 34.97 -15.60 -10.09
C PRO A 573 35.81 -14.76 -11.05
N ILE A 574 36.95 -14.19 -10.60
CA ILE A 574 37.79 -13.32 -11.44
C ILE A 574 38.40 -14.12 -12.61
N GLY A 575 38.13 -13.64 -13.82
CA GLY A 575 38.58 -14.30 -15.04
C GLY A 575 37.61 -15.30 -15.65
N GLU A 576 36.55 -15.68 -14.90
CA GLU A 576 35.50 -16.59 -15.40
C GLU A 576 34.72 -15.97 -16.57
N ILE A 577 34.28 -16.85 -17.49
CA ILE A 577 33.56 -16.46 -18.69
C ILE A 577 32.05 -16.68 -18.50
N MET A 578 31.30 -15.67 -18.86
CA MET A 578 29.84 -15.72 -18.98
C MET A 578 29.44 -15.54 -20.45
N ARG A 579 28.34 -16.15 -20.85
CA ARG A 579 27.79 -15.98 -22.20
C ARG A 579 26.33 -15.58 -22.17
N GLY A 580 25.91 -14.76 -23.12
CA GLY A 580 24.51 -14.44 -23.35
C GLY A 580 23.72 -15.63 -23.85
N ASN A 581 22.42 -15.50 -23.80
CA ASN A 581 21.46 -16.57 -23.88
C ASN A 581 21.10 -17.05 -25.31
N ASN A 582 21.65 -16.48 -26.37
CA ASN A 582 21.19 -16.77 -27.71
C ASN A 582 22.10 -17.81 -28.38
N PRO A 583 21.58 -19.04 -28.71
CA PRO A 583 22.38 -20.02 -29.45
C PRO A 583 22.69 -19.50 -30.85
N GLY A 584 23.97 -19.62 -31.25
CA GLY A 584 24.43 -19.19 -32.54
C GLY A 584 24.72 -17.69 -32.73
N LYS A 585 24.24 -16.86 -31.80
CA LYS A 585 24.56 -15.43 -31.67
C LYS A 585 24.63 -15.09 -30.17
N PRO A 586 25.72 -15.46 -29.45
CA PRO A 586 25.90 -14.94 -28.13
C PRO A 586 25.98 -13.44 -28.26
N TRP A 587 24.92 -12.73 -27.81
CA TRP A 587 24.90 -11.28 -27.92
C TRP A 587 25.90 -10.62 -26.96
N TYR A 588 26.52 -11.40 -26.07
CA TYR A 588 27.76 -11.05 -25.40
C TYR A 588 28.54 -12.30 -24.96
N VAL A 589 29.84 -12.18 -24.94
CA VAL A 589 30.76 -13.02 -24.17
C VAL A 589 31.48 -12.08 -23.22
N ALA A 590 31.42 -12.40 -21.93
CA ALA A 590 31.90 -11.50 -20.92
C ALA A 590 32.85 -12.21 -19.94
N ARG A 591 33.90 -11.51 -19.50
CA ARG A 591 34.85 -11.96 -18.47
C ARG A 591 34.61 -11.21 -17.19
N VAL A 592 34.49 -11.89 -16.07
CA VAL A 592 34.38 -11.26 -14.76
C VAL A 592 35.68 -10.57 -14.41
N VAL A 593 35.67 -9.25 -14.26
CA VAL A 593 36.84 -8.41 -13.92
C VAL A 593 36.79 -7.89 -12.50
N GLY A 594 35.61 -7.89 -11.86
CA GLY A 594 35.45 -7.43 -10.48
C GLY A 594 34.23 -7.99 -9.81
N VAL A 595 34.22 -7.92 -8.49
CA VAL A 595 33.09 -8.29 -7.62
C VAL A 595 32.78 -7.13 -6.70
N VAL A 596 31.50 -6.73 -6.63
CA VAL A 596 30.99 -5.66 -5.77
C VAL A 596 29.99 -6.18 -4.75
N GLU A 597 29.69 -5.34 -3.76
CA GLU A 597 28.63 -5.59 -2.79
C GLU A 597 27.26 -5.77 -3.44
N ASN A 598 26.35 -6.40 -2.71
CA ASN A 598 24.98 -6.62 -3.12
C ASN A 598 24.16 -5.34 -3.08
N VAL A 599 23.27 -5.17 -4.08
CA VAL A 599 22.33 -4.06 -4.18
C VAL A 599 20.93 -4.63 -4.32
N LYS A 600 19.94 -4.02 -3.66
CA LYS A 600 18.52 -4.33 -3.87
C LYS A 600 18.00 -3.56 -5.07
N GLN A 601 17.46 -4.26 -6.07
CA GLN A 601 16.96 -3.63 -7.30
C GLN A 601 15.42 -3.47 -7.31
N TRP A 602 14.67 -4.45 -6.80
CA TRP A 602 13.21 -4.54 -6.91
C TRP A 602 12.46 -4.02 -5.68
N GLY A 603 12.89 -2.88 -5.15
CA GLY A 603 12.33 -2.30 -3.95
C GLY A 603 13.02 -2.75 -2.67
N ALA A 604 12.71 -2.06 -1.57
CA ALA A 604 13.37 -2.27 -0.30
C ALA A 604 13.10 -3.67 0.33
N GLU A 605 11.93 -4.25 0.02
CA GLU A 605 11.52 -5.57 0.53
C GLU A 605 12.03 -6.76 -0.30
N ALA A 606 12.52 -6.50 -1.51
CA ALA A 606 12.93 -7.58 -2.38
C ALA A 606 14.24 -8.24 -1.92
N GLU A 607 14.36 -9.53 -2.22
CA GLU A 607 15.62 -10.24 -2.06
C GLU A 607 16.64 -9.75 -3.09
N VAL A 608 17.91 -9.73 -2.70
CA VAL A 608 19.02 -9.45 -3.61
C VAL A 608 19.10 -10.54 -4.68
N GLN A 609 19.08 -10.11 -5.95
CA GLN A 609 19.22 -11.00 -7.09
C GLN A 609 20.67 -11.03 -7.58
N PRO A 610 21.09 -12.11 -8.30
CA PRO A 610 22.32 -12.08 -9.06
C PRO A 610 22.32 -10.92 -10.03
N GLU A 611 23.40 -10.17 -10.08
CA GLU A 611 23.51 -8.97 -10.91
C GLU A 611 24.85 -8.86 -11.59
N MET A 612 24.84 -8.40 -12.84
CA MET A 612 26.01 -8.03 -13.61
C MET A 612 25.94 -6.58 -14.04
N TYR A 613 27.09 -5.91 -13.97
CA TYR A 613 27.30 -4.56 -14.43
C TYR A 613 28.14 -4.59 -15.69
N THR A 614 27.63 -3.99 -16.76
CA THR A 614 28.28 -3.93 -18.07
C THR A 614 28.52 -2.48 -18.45
N THR A 615 29.50 -2.24 -19.30
CA THR A 615 29.63 -0.94 -19.98
C THR A 615 28.51 -0.78 -21.03
N PRO A 616 28.08 0.45 -21.34
CA PRO A 616 27.11 0.69 -22.40
C PRO A 616 27.65 0.20 -23.77
N GLU A 617 26.81 -0.48 -24.53
CA GLU A 617 27.21 -1.21 -25.74
C GLU A 617 26.92 -0.42 -27.03
N GLY A 618 27.05 0.88 -27.01
CA GLY A 618 26.68 1.70 -28.18
C GLY A 618 25.16 1.82 -28.41
N HIS A 619 24.34 1.08 -27.65
CA HIS A 619 22.92 1.28 -27.45
C HIS A 619 22.70 1.52 -25.97
N TRP A 620 22.66 2.80 -25.63
CA TRP A 620 22.49 3.18 -24.22
C TRP A 620 21.09 2.87 -23.70
N GLY A 621 20.14 2.58 -24.59
CA GLY A 621 18.73 2.37 -24.24
C GLY A 621 17.99 3.66 -23.96
N ASP A 622 16.71 3.52 -23.74
CA ASP A 622 15.82 4.63 -23.44
C ASP A 622 15.85 4.93 -21.95
N GLY A 623 15.97 6.21 -21.56
CA GLY A 623 15.74 6.63 -20.18
C GLY A 623 16.87 6.29 -19.21
N LEU A 624 18.09 6.70 -19.49
CA LEU A 624 19.21 6.54 -18.57
C LEU A 624 19.19 7.58 -17.47
N TYR A 625 19.85 7.22 -16.37
CA TYR A 625 20.01 8.07 -15.21
C TYR A 625 21.43 8.63 -15.14
N LEU A 626 21.53 9.96 -15.10
CA LEU A 626 22.73 10.67 -14.68
C LEU A 626 22.78 10.66 -13.15
N THR A 627 23.81 10.12 -12.56
CA THR A 627 24.01 10.06 -11.13
C THR A 627 25.23 10.86 -10.73
N ILE A 628 25.11 11.67 -9.69
CA ILE A 628 26.15 12.62 -9.26
C ILE A 628 26.34 12.54 -7.76
N ARG A 629 27.54 12.26 -7.30
CA ARG A 629 27.89 12.42 -5.88
C ARG A 629 28.38 13.85 -5.65
N THR A 630 27.62 14.59 -4.82
CA THR A 630 27.90 16.02 -4.58
C THR A 630 27.36 16.45 -3.21
N PRO A 631 28.09 17.28 -2.45
CA PRO A 631 27.55 17.92 -1.26
C PRO A 631 26.65 19.12 -1.58
N VAL A 632 26.55 19.54 -2.86
CA VAL A 632 25.75 20.69 -3.29
C VAL A 632 24.25 20.32 -3.18
N PRO A 633 23.44 21.18 -2.55
CA PRO A 633 21.99 20.92 -2.43
C PRO A 633 21.31 20.81 -3.78
N LEU A 634 20.29 19.91 -3.87
CA LEU A 634 19.53 19.65 -5.10
C LEU A 634 19.02 20.93 -5.77
N ALA A 635 18.47 21.88 -4.99
CA ALA A 635 17.92 23.13 -5.53
C ALA A 635 18.97 24.01 -6.26
N GLN A 636 20.25 23.90 -5.89
CA GLN A 636 21.36 24.62 -6.55
C GLN A 636 21.91 23.82 -7.74
N MET A 637 21.91 22.49 -7.64
CA MET A 637 22.44 21.63 -8.71
C MET A 637 21.53 21.58 -9.94
N VAL A 638 20.19 21.55 -9.74
CA VAL A 638 19.23 21.42 -10.85
C VAL A 638 19.38 22.50 -11.93
N PRO A 639 19.48 23.81 -11.61
CA PRO A 639 19.70 24.83 -12.63
C PRO A 639 21.00 24.66 -13.41
N LEU A 640 22.08 24.21 -12.73
CA LEU A 640 23.37 23.95 -13.37
C LEU A 640 23.25 22.79 -14.36
N LEU A 641 22.64 21.69 -13.94
CA LEU A 641 22.40 20.53 -14.81
C LEU A 641 21.54 20.88 -16.02
N LYS A 642 20.47 21.65 -15.84
CA LYS A 642 19.62 22.12 -16.95
C LYS A 642 20.43 22.96 -17.94
N ARG A 643 21.28 23.85 -17.45
CA ARG A 643 22.14 24.68 -18.32
C ARG A 643 23.12 23.83 -19.11
N GLU A 644 23.78 22.87 -18.48
CA GLU A 644 24.76 22.01 -19.18
C GLU A 644 24.08 21.07 -20.18
N LEU A 645 22.88 20.56 -19.85
CA LEU A 645 22.09 19.77 -20.78
C LEU A 645 21.65 20.59 -22.00
N ALA A 646 21.07 21.76 -21.77
CA ALA A 646 20.62 22.66 -22.85
C ALA A 646 21.78 23.15 -23.74
N ALA A 647 23.00 23.26 -23.21
CA ALA A 647 24.19 23.62 -24.00
C ALA A 647 24.63 22.49 -24.97
N ILE A 648 24.22 21.25 -24.70
CA ILE A 648 24.45 20.11 -25.60
C ILE A 648 23.26 19.96 -26.54
N ASP A 649 22.05 19.94 -25.99
CA ASP A 649 20.82 19.76 -26.73
C ASP A 649 19.61 20.38 -25.99
N PRO A 650 19.05 21.50 -26.51
CA PRO A 650 17.92 22.18 -25.87
C PRO A 650 16.58 21.43 -25.98
N GLU A 651 16.50 20.41 -26.84
CA GLU A 651 15.29 19.57 -26.98
C GLU A 651 15.18 18.47 -25.91
N LEU A 652 16.24 18.29 -25.12
CA LEU A 652 16.24 17.30 -24.05
C LEU A 652 15.86 17.92 -22.72
N ALA A 653 15.13 17.14 -21.92
CA ALA A 653 14.69 17.54 -20.58
C ALA A 653 15.23 16.62 -19.49
N LEU A 654 15.57 17.22 -18.36
CA LEU A 654 15.77 16.46 -17.12
C LEU A 654 14.41 16.06 -16.55
N ARG A 655 14.28 14.80 -16.19
CA ARG A 655 13.11 14.26 -15.53
C ARG A 655 13.48 13.69 -14.16
N ASP A 656 12.51 13.71 -13.23
CA ASP A 656 12.59 13.06 -11.91
C ASP A 656 13.91 13.37 -11.18
N VAL A 657 14.35 14.67 -11.21
CA VAL A 657 15.58 15.07 -10.51
C VAL A 657 15.35 15.03 -9.01
N ARG A 658 16.01 14.10 -8.34
CA ARG A 658 15.83 13.85 -6.89
C ARG A 658 17.11 13.37 -6.25
N THR A 659 17.12 13.31 -4.93
CA THR A 659 18.23 12.69 -4.17
C THR A 659 18.00 11.19 -4.02
N MET A 660 19.07 10.43 -3.83
CA MET A 660 18.97 9.01 -3.55
C MET A 660 18.21 8.73 -2.24
N HIS A 661 18.24 9.65 -1.27
CA HIS A 661 17.37 9.60 -0.09
C HIS A 661 15.89 9.60 -0.46
N GLN A 662 15.47 10.45 -1.40
CA GLN A 662 14.07 10.46 -1.86
C GLN A 662 13.69 9.16 -2.58
N VAL A 663 14.62 8.52 -3.29
CA VAL A 663 14.39 7.19 -3.88
C VAL A 663 14.18 6.15 -2.78
N VAL A 664 15.04 6.13 -1.75
CA VAL A 664 14.90 5.23 -0.60
C VAL A 664 13.60 5.50 0.16
N ASP A 665 13.24 6.76 0.39
CA ASP A 665 12.00 7.15 1.06
C ASP A 665 10.77 6.70 0.27
N SER A 666 10.78 6.89 -1.05
CA SER A 666 9.66 6.43 -1.91
C SER A 666 9.51 4.91 -1.91
N ALA A 667 10.63 4.18 -1.92
CA ALA A 667 10.64 2.72 -1.87
C ALA A 667 10.11 2.15 -0.54
N THR A 668 10.11 2.94 0.55
CA THR A 668 9.66 2.54 1.90
C THR A 668 8.37 3.25 2.34
N GLN A 669 7.83 4.15 1.52
CA GLN A 669 6.68 5.00 1.86
C GLN A 669 5.43 4.19 2.21
N GLY A 670 5.18 3.11 1.49
CA GLY A 670 4.04 2.23 1.75
C GLY A 670 4.07 1.62 3.14
N GLN A 671 5.21 1.06 3.54
CA GLN A 671 5.41 0.41 4.84
C GLN A 671 5.36 1.43 5.97
N ARG A 672 5.94 2.61 5.78
CA ARG A 672 5.86 3.73 6.71
C ARG A 672 4.41 4.16 6.94
N ALA A 673 3.62 4.28 5.88
CA ALA A 673 2.21 4.65 5.96
C ALA A 673 1.39 3.61 6.73
N VAL A 674 1.56 2.32 6.42
CA VAL A 674 0.87 1.22 7.13
C VAL A 674 1.27 1.19 8.60
N ALA A 675 2.56 1.25 8.93
CA ALA A 675 3.05 1.28 10.31
C ALA A 675 2.46 2.48 11.08
N GLY A 676 2.44 3.68 10.47
CA GLY A 676 1.89 4.89 11.07
C GLY A 676 0.39 4.75 11.38
N ILE A 677 -0.39 4.24 10.44
CA ILE A 677 -1.84 4.03 10.60
C ILE A 677 -2.12 2.99 11.70
N VAL A 678 -1.42 1.87 11.71
CA VAL A 678 -1.62 0.81 12.72
C VAL A 678 -1.21 1.31 14.11
N ASN A 679 -0.12 2.08 14.23
CA ASN A 679 0.29 2.72 15.50
C ASN A 679 -0.76 3.72 16.01
N PHE A 680 -1.35 4.51 15.12
CA PHE A 680 -2.45 5.41 15.48
C PHE A 680 -3.65 4.62 16.06
N PHE A 681 -4.06 3.54 15.39
CA PHE A 681 -5.16 2.71 15.90
C PHE A 681 -4.82 1.96 17.17
N MET A 682 -3.57 1.57 17.37
CA MET A 682 -3.10 1.04 18.66
C MET A 682 -3.28 2.09 19.77
N ALA A 683 -2.86 3.32 19.56
CA ALA A 683 -3.01 4.40 20.55
C ALA A 683 -4.49 4.66 20.88
N VAL A 684 -5.36 4.69 19.86
CA VAL A 684 -6.81 4.81 20.03
C VAL A 684 -7.38 3.64 20.82
N ALA A 685 -7.01 2.40 20.47
CA ALA A 685 -7.48 1.21 21.19
C ALA A 685 -7.05 1.21 22.65
N LEU A 686 -5.80 1.55 22.94
CA LEU A 686 -5.30 1.67 24.33
C LEU A 686 -6.07 2.75 25.12
N GLY A 687 -6.33 3.89 24.50
CA GLY A 687 -7.15 4.95 25.10
C GLY A 687 -8.57 4.51 25.38
N LEU A 688 -9.19 3.79 24.44
CA LEU A 688 -10.53 3.25 24.61
C LEU A 688 -10.58 2.18 25.71
N VAL A 689 -9.59 1.29 25.81
CA VAL A 689 -9.49 0.31 26.89
C VAL A 689 -9.31 0.97 28.23
N ALA A 690 -8.47 2.02 28.32
CA ALA A 690 -8.30 2.80 29.54
C ALA A 690 -9.62 3.44 29.99
N VAL A 691 -10.39 4.04 29.08
CA VAL A 691 -11.72 4.61 29.35
C VAL A 691 -12.71 3.55 29.82
N GLY A 692 -12.75 2.38 29.14
CA GLY A 692 -13.64 1.27 29.50
C GLY A 692 -13.34 0.68 30.88
N LEU A 693 -12.06 0.44 31.17
CA LEU A 693 -11.58 -0.08 32.46
C LEU A 693 -11.84 0.92 33.57
N TYR A 694 -11.54 2.21 33.34
CA TYR A 694 -11.86 3.29 34.30
C TYR A 694 -13.35 3.34 34.61
N GLY A 695 -14.21 3.33 33.59
CA GLY A 695 -15.67 3.41 33.78
C GLY A 695 -16.23 2.24 34.58
N THR A 696 -15.77 1.02 34.28
CA THR A 696 -16.22 -0.19 34.95
C THR A 696 -15.72 -0.27 36.38
N LEU A 697 -14.43 0.02 36.62
CA LEU A 697 -13.88 0.04 37.97
C LEU A 697 -14.51 1.10 38.85
N SER A 698 -14.73 2.31 38.29
CA SER A 698 -15.45 3.38 38.99
C SER A 698 -16.87 2.94 39.44
N TYR A 699 -17.57 2.21 38.55
CA TYR A 699 -18.88 1.66 38.86
C TYR A 699 -18.79 0.57 39.98
N HIS A 700 -17.80 -0.31 39.95
CA HIS A 700 -17.57 -1.30 40.98
C HIS A 700 -17.27 -0.68 42.36
N VAL A 701 -16.44 0.37 42.37
CA VAL A 701 -16.15 1.14 43.61
C VAL A 701 -17.42 1.76 44.16
N MET A 702 -18.25 2.38 43.32
CA MET A 702 -19.53 2.99 43.75
C MET A 702 -20.50 1.94 44.34
N GLN A 703 -20.57 0.75 43.74
CA GLN A 703 -21.43 -0.33 44.29
C GLN A 703 -20.98 -0.86 45.66
N ARG A 704 -19.67 -0.72 45.96
CA ARG A 704 -19.08 -1.22 47.20
C ARG A 704 -18.75 -0.09 48.19
N THR A 705 -19.27 1.12 47.95
CA THR A 705 -18.95 2.30 48.79
C THR A 705 -19.22 2.01 50.27
N ARG A 706 -20.33 1.38 50.61
CA ARG A 706 -20.67 0.99 51.97
C ARG A 706 -19.71 -0.08 52.54
N GLU A 707 -19.36 -1.11 51.77
CA GLU A 707 -18.37 -2.13 52.18
C GLU A 707 -17.01 -1.52 52.45
N ILE A 708 -16.56 -0.59 51.53
CA ILE A 708 -15.31 0.15 51.66
C ILE A 708 -15.37 1.06 52.87
N GLY A 709 -16.50 1.78 53.07
CA GLY A 709 -16.72 2.63 54.25
C GLY A 709 -16.63 1.89 55.58
N VAL A 710 -17.26 0.70 55.67
CA VAL A 710 -17.15 -0.18 56.84
C VAL A 710 -15.70 -0.61 57.07
N ARG A 711 -14.97 -1.00 56.03
CA ARG A 711 -13.57 -1.40 56.17
C ARG A 711 -12.66 -0.27 56.64
N VAL A 712 -12.87 0.93 56.12
CA VAL A 712 -12.14 2.15 56.54
C VAL A 712 -12.50 2.51 58.00
N ALA A 713 -13.79 2.40 58.38
CA ALA A 713 -14.23 2.62 59.76
C ALA A 713 -13.66 1.62 60.79
N ILE A 714 -13.35 0.39 60.35
CA ILE A 714 -12.70 -0.67 61.15
C ILE A 714 -11.17 -0.55 61.14
N GLY A 715 -10.59 0.45 60.39
CA GLY A 715 -9.14 0.74 60.44
C GLY A 715 -8.34 0.26 59.20
N ALA A 716 -8.97 -0.06 58.07
CA ALA A 716 -8.24 -0.36 56.83
C ALA A 716 -7.46 0.85 56.35
N LEU A 717 -6.20 0.63 55.99
CA LEU A 717 -5.33 1.67 55.45
C LEU A 717 -5.70 1.98 53.99
N LYS A 718 -5.42 3.20 53.55
CA LYS A 718 -5.61 3.65 52.14
C LYS A 718 -4.98 2.66 51.13
N GLY A 719 -3.79 2.12 51.50
CA GLY A 719 -3.08 1.10 50.71
C GLY A 719 -3.87 -0.19 50.50
N ASP A 720 -4.62 -0.63 51.53
CA ASP A 720 -5.42 -1.88 51.47
C ASP A 720 -6.59 -1.73 50.48
N ILE A 721 -7.23 -0.55 50.45
CA ILE A 721 -8.32 -0.25 49.55
C ILE A 721 -7.78 -0.14 48.10
N ILE A 722 -6.64 0.55 47.90
CA ILE A 722 -5.98 0.63 46.59
C ILE A 722 -5.66 -0.78 46.10
N ARG A 723 -5.03 -1.62 46.95
CA ARG A 723 -4.66 -3.01 46.60
C ARG A 723 -5.87 -3.83 46.23
N LEU A 724 -6.99 -3.68 46.92
CA LEU A 724 -8.24 -4.41 46.62
C LEU A 724 -8.77 -4.10 45.22
N VAL A 725 -8.81 -2.81 44.84
CA VAL A 725 -9.28 -2.35 43.53
C VAL A 725 -8.33 -2.80 42.43
N PHE A 726 -7.03 -2.66 42.68
CA PHE A 726 -5.99 -3.10 41.71
C PHE A 726 -6.00 -4.62 41.50
N ALA A 727 -6.11 -5.42 42.54
CA ALA A 727 -6.16 -6.87 42.44
C ALA A 727 -7.31 -7.39 41.57
N GLN A 728 -8.47 -6.71 41.64
CA GLN A 728 -9.61 -7.04 40.79
C GLN A 728 -9.36 -6.65 39.32
N GLY A 729 -8.86 -5.44 39.05
CA GLY A 729 -8.52 -4.97 37.72
C GLY A 729 -7.43 -5.81 37.08
N SER A 730 -6.36 -6.12 37.81
CA SER A 730 -5.23 -6.92 37.32
C SER A 730 -5.63 -8.33 36.89
N THR A 731 -6.56 -8.96 37.59
CA THR A 731 -7.09 -10.30 37.21
C THR A 731 -7.78 -10.24 35.83
N TRP A 732 -8.60 -9.23 35.57
CA TRP A 732 -9.28 -9.07 34.27
C TRP A 732 -8.31 -8.76 33.17
N VAL A 733 -7.32 -7.89 33.44
CA VAL A 733 -6.25 -7.57 32.51
C VAL A 733 -5.40 -8.80 32.19
N ALA A 734 -5.02 -9.60 33.20
CA ALA A 734 -4.23 -10.82 33.00
C ALA A 734 -4.98 -11.86 32.12
N LEU A 735 -6.27 -12.04 32.35
CA LEU A 735 -7.10 -12.93 31.52
C LEU A 735 -7.22 -12.37 30.09
N GLY A 736 -7.38 -11.06 29.92
CA GLY A 736 -7.40 -10.40 28.62
C GLY A 736 -6.08 -10.53 27.88
N LEU A 737 -4.94 -10.34 28.56
CA LEU A 737 -3.61 -10.55 28.01
C LEU A 737 -3.39 -12.01 27.58
N ALA A 738 -3.83 -12.98 28.36
CA ALA A 738 -3.72 -14.40 28.00
C ALA A 738 -4.52 -14.74 26.73
N LEU A 739 -5.77 -14.25 26.63
CA LEU A 739 -6.58 -14.41 25.42
C LEU A 739 -6.00 -13.62 24.24
N GLY A 740 -5.50 -12.41 24.48
CA GLY A 740 -4.84 -11.57 23.49
C GLY A 740 -3.56 -12.21 22.96
N LEU A 741 -2.81 -12.90 23.83
CA LEU A 741 -1.62 -13.66 23.44
C LEU A 741 -1.99 -14.78 22.45
N ALA A 742 -3.04 -15.55 22.75
CA ALA A 742 -3.52 -16.59 21.84
C ALA A 742 -3.96 -16.01 20.47
N GLY A 743 -4.70 -14.89 20.49
CA GLY A 743 -5.10 -14.18 19.28
C GLY A 743 -3.92 -13.59 18.52
N SER A 744 -2.91 -13.06 19.21
CA SER A 744 -1.68 -12.53 18.60
C SER A 744 -0.85 -13.62 17.95
N ILE A 745 -0.80 -14.80 18.51
CA ILE A 745 -0.16 -15.97 17.89
C ILE A 745 -0.86 -16.31 16.57
N ALA A 746 -2.19 -16.39 16.56
CA ALA A 746 -2.95 -16.62 15.33
C ALA A 746 -2.74 -15.50 14.29
N LEU A 747 -2.74 -14.25 14.73
CA LEU A 747 -2.46 -13.09 13.85
C LEU A 747 -1.06 -13.16 13.27
N SER A 748 -0.05 -13.55 14.04
CA SER A 748 1.34 -13.66 13.57
C SER A 748 1.48 -14.65 12.41
N PHE A 749 0.75 -15.77 12.45
CA PHE A 749 0.69 -16.71 11.32
C PHE A 749 0.04 -16.09 10.08
N ALA A 750 -1.05 -15.34 10.26
CA ALA A 750 -1.73 -14.66 9.17
C ALA A 750 -0.86 -13.54 8.55
N LEU A 751 -0.10 -12.83 9.37
CA LEU A 751 0.77 -11.72 8.94
C LEU A 751 2.05 -12.19 8.25
N LYS A 752 2.48 -13.43 8.41
CA LYS A 752 3.72 -13.95 7.83
C LYS A 752 3.83 -13.75 6.31
N SER A 753 2.70 -13.73 5.60
CA SER A 753 2.64 -13.51 4.15
C SER A 753 2.51 -12.03 3.75
N VAL A 754 2.41 -11.10 4.70
CA VAL A 754 2.11 -9.68 4.47
C VAL A 754 3.23 -8.78 5.00
N VAL A 755 3.92 -9.21 6.06
CA VAL A 755 4.94 -8.42 6.75
C VAL A 755 6.34 -8.92 6.38
N TYR A 756 7.19 -7.99 5.94
CA TYR A 756 8.56 -8.25 5.51
C TYR A 756 9.40 -8.88 6.65
N HIS A 757 10.17 -9.92 6.33
CA HIS A 757 11.11 -10.62 7.24
C HIS A 757 10.53 -10.90 8.64
N MET A 758 9.30 -11.40 8.65
CA MET A 758 8.68 -11.84 9.89
C MET A 758 9.18 -13.26 10.22
N ASP A 759 10.22 -13.34 11.06
CA ASP A 759 10.85 -14.61 11.51
C ASP A 759 9.96 -15.44 12.45
N GLY A 760 8.64 -15.32 12.34
CA GLY A 760 7.70 -16.04 13.20
C GLY A 760 7.44 -15.35 14.54
N LEU A 761 7.07 -16.15 15.55
CA LEU A 761 6.75 -15.66 16.89
C LEU A 761 8.05 -15.23 17.59
N THR A 762 8.26 -13.92 17.72
CA THR A 762 9.37 -13.37 18.50
C THR A 762 8.85 -12.79 19.81
N ALA A 763 9.57 -12.98 20.90
CA ALA A 763 9.18 -12.51 22.24
C ALA A 763 9.12 -10.96 22.36
N PRO A 764 10.02 -10.17 21.75
CA PRO A 764 10.05 -8.71 21.95
C PRO A 764 8.75 -7.98 21.60
N PRO A 765 8.08 -8.21 20.47
CA PRO A 765 6.79 -7.57 20.17
C PRO A 765 5.70 -7.89 21.20
N LEU A 766 5.62 -9.13 21.62
CA LEU A 766 4.64 -9.57 22.60
C LEU A 766 4.87 -8.90 23.97
N ILE A 767 6.12 -8.77 24.37
CA ILE A 767 6.49 -8.10 25.63
C ILE A 767 6.17 -6.61 25.56
N LEU A 768 6.53 -5.93 24.46
CA LEU A 768 6.26 -4.51 24.27
C LEU A 768 4.75 -4.22 24.23
N ALA A 769 3.98 -5.06 23.53
CA ALA A 769 2.52 -4.96 23.52
C ALA A 769 1.94 -5.18 24.93
N GLY A 770 2.45 -6.16 25.65
CA GLY A 770 2.03 -6.43 27.04
C GLY A 770 2.32 -5.27 27.98
N VAL A 771 3.50 -4.67 27.86
CA VAL A 771 3.90 -3.47 28.64
C VAL A 771 2.98 -2.30 28.29
N ALA A 772 2.71 -2.03 27.01
CA ALA A 772 1.84 -0.92 26.58
C ALA A 772 0.41 -1.08 27.15
N VAL A 773 -0.18 -2.26 27.02
CA VAL A 773 -1.52 -2.55 27.59
C VAL A 773 -1.49 -2.51 29.12
N GLY A 774 -0.44 -3.04 29.76
CA GLY A 774 -0.25 -2.99 31.22
C GLY A 774 -0.17 -1.56 31.77
N VAL A 775 0.60 -0.69 31.10
CA VAL A 775 0.70 0.73 31.47
C VAL A 775 -0.66 1.44 31.33
N ALA A 776 -1.36 1.23 30.21
CA ALA A 776 -2.70 1.78 30.00
C ALA A 776 -3.69 1.30 31.09
N ALA A 777 -3.62 0.03 31.48
CA ALA A 777 -4.44 -0.55 32.52
C ALA A 777 -4.10 0.03 33.91
N ILE A 778 -2.83 0.20 34.25
CA ILE A 778 -2.38 0.81 35.50
C ILE A 778 -2.92 2.24 35.62
N ILE A 779 -2.77 3.05 34.56
CA ILE A 779 -3.29 4.43 34.52
C ILE A 779 -4.80 4.44 34.72
N ALA A 780 -5.53 3.54 34.07
CA ALA A 780 -6.98 3.42 34.15
C ALA A 780 -7.46 3.00 35.54
N CYS A 781 -6.71 2.14 36.24
CA CYS A 781 -7.04 1.64 37.59
C CYS A 781 -6.72 2.66 38.67
N TRP A 782 -5.72 3.52 38.48
CA TRP A 782 -5.20 4.45 39.47
C TRP A 782 -6.26 5.44 39.99
N LEU A 783 -6.96 6.10 39.05
CA LEU A 783 -7.95 7.13 39.40
C LEU A 783 -9.13 6.57 40.23
N PRO A 784 -9.80 5.45 39.85
CA PRO A 784 -10.86 4.86 40.69
C PRO A 784 -10.36 4.38 42.07
N ALA A 785 -9.18 3.75 42.11
CA ALA A 785 -8.57 3.29 43.33
C ALA A 785 -8.25 4.42 44.32
N ARG A 786 -7.68 5.52 43.80
CA ARG A 786 -7.42 6.73 44.59
C ARG A 786 -8.69 7.35 45.12
N ARG A 787 -9.75 7.45 44.31
CA ARG A 787 -11.05 7.95 44.75
C ARG A 787 -11.67 7.08 45.85
N ALA A 788 -11.59 5.75 45.71
CA ALA A 788 -12.04 4.78 46.71
C ALA A 788 -11.30 4.95 48.07
N ALA A 789 -10.00 5.19 48.04
CA ALA A 789 -9.15 5.36 49.23
C ALA A 789 -9.33 6.71 49.94
N LEU A 790 -9.99 7.68 49.30
CA LEU A 790 -10.28 9.02 49.82
C LEU A 790 -11.74 9.19 50.26
N LEU A 791 -12.54 8.12 50.24
CA LEU A 791 -13.94 8.15 50.71
C LEU A 791 -14.00 8.43 52.22
N ASP A 792 -14.85 9.40 52.63
CA ASP A 792 -15.15 9.66 54.03
C ASP A 792 -16.06 8.54 54.54
N PRO A 793 -15.66 7.79 55.62
CA PRO A 793 -16.45 6.68 56.17
C PRO A 793 -17.84 7.18 56.65
N VAL A 794 -17.98 8.40 57.14
CA VAL A 794 -19.24 8.96 57.58
C VAL A 794 -20.22 9.22 56.44
N GLU A 795 -19.70 9.77 55.30
CA GLU A 795 -20.49 9.95 54.07
C GLU A 795 -20.86 8.62 53.44
N ALA A 796 -19.89 7.64 53.43
CA ALA A 796 -20.11 6.31 52.88
C ALA A 796 -21.15 5.46 53.62
N LEU A 797 -21.36 5.70 54.92
CA LEU A 797 -22.37 5.04 55.75
C LEU A 797 -23.75 5.75 55.74
N ARG A 798 -23.79 7.04 55.32
CA ARG A 798 -25.00 7.84 55.15
C ARG A 798 -25.58 7.84 53.73
N ALA A 799 -24.82 7.30 52.76
CA ALA A 799 -25.31 7.19 51.39
C ALA A 799 -26.34 6.04 51.30
N ASP A 800 -27.62 6.42 51.33
CA ASP A 800 -28.76 5.53 51.01
C ASP A 800 -28.96 5.42 49.48
#